data_19288beb007e1a574865d984611e2c27
#
_entry.id   19288beb007e1a574865d984611e2c27
#
_cell.length_a   1.000
_cell.length_b   1.000
_cell.length_c   1.000
_cell.angle_alpha   90.00
_cell.angle_beta   90.00
_cell.angle_gamma   90.00
#
_symmetry.space_group_name_H-M   'P 1'
#
loop_
_entity.id
_entity.type
_entity.pdbx_description
1 polymer ?
#
loop_
_entity_poly.entity_id
_entity_poly.type
_entity_poly.pdbx_seq_one_letter_code
_entity_poly.pdbx_strand_id
1 'polypeptide(L)'
;MGRFFVCFSFMFLLFPFFSQTIEINGKVIDKQKKPIPFAHVMNLSDSLSVVCDVTGNFKMTIGNLATVLKASSVGFESEEFNVSINNYKSPITFILKENNDILKEMVISGTLQLINRKESPIPIAVYSAQFLNAVPSPSLVQATNQITGLRPQFNCSVCNTGDIHINGMEGAYSMIVIDGMPIMGGLSTVYGLQGIPTSLIDQVEVIKGPASTVYGSEAMAGLINVVTKNIDCVPKLSLDFNISSWGELQTSIVYQLIDKERFKAFSSIDIFNYNNPIDNNEDGFTDLSLKNRYSIFNKFQFFNKNGANPLNLTLRYLNEDRWGGQMDFTEQDRGKNTSYGESILTNRVEASSFYQFSEQKNLKWQNSFSFHDQKSWYGLVDYEAKQIIGFSQLTWHKSLGNKNNLLSGFALRYNSYNDNTAATLKADKWWLPGFFVQDNFKFSDNQQLLFGWRTDFHSKHGFINSPRINYQLNITENSSLRIGYGDGFRVVNVFTEDHAALTGAREIIFLEELEPEKSKNLNINLSNSWNTDNLQITLESSVFESRFSNKIIPDFLTNDNQIIYSNLSGYAIARGISSEIFLKMYKIPLKLSLNGTLLDVSNFKENSVGEMVKSQQLLAEKYSIKWSANFWFEKLDLDMVYSATNYGPIRLPILENDFRPEYSLPYTIHNLKVSKNYNNGWTTFLSLRNFTNFTPPKYSILRANDPFDQNVNDPINNPEGFTFDASYMYASFQGINFVFGVSFVF
;
A
#
# COMPACT_ATOMS: atom_id res chain seq x y z
N MET A 1 21.76 29.86 86.14
CA MET A 1 21.71 30.62 84.87
C MET A 1 20.98 29.80 83.89
N GLY A 2 19.71 30.06 83.78
CA GLY A 2 18.80 29.36 82.85
C GLY A 2 18.48 30.22 81.64
N ARG A 3 18.33 29.62 80.49
CA ARG A 3 17.67 30.26 79.35
C ARG A 3 16.55 29.33 78.83
N PHE A 4 15.33 29.83 78.98
CA PHE A 4 14.10 29.31 78.34
C PHE A 4 14.21 29.48 76.83
N PHE A 5 13.89 28.39 76.11
CA PHE A 5 13.59 28.45 74.69
C PHE A 5 12.11 28.10 74.52
N VAL A 6 11.30 29.05 74.04
CA VAL A 6 9.93 28.91 73.71
C VAL A 6 9.86 28.38 72.25
N CYS A 7 9.37 27.13 72.02
CA CYS A 7 9.01 26.62 70.74
C CYS A 7 7.65 27.15 70.33
N PHE A 8 7.59 27.98 69.28
CA PHE A 8 6.36 28.40 68.60
C PHE A 8 6.02 27.33 67.55
N SER A 9 4.97 26.54 67.87
CA SER A 9 4.46 25.52 66.91
C SER A 9 3.54 26.20 65.92
N PHE A 10 4.02 26.37 64.66
CA PHE A 10 3.20 26.86 63.54
C PHE A 10 2.38 25.67 63.00
N MET A 11 1.12 25.63 63.35
CA MET A 11 0.16 24.66 62.82
C MET A 11 -0.28 25.10 61.42
N PHE A 12 0.34 24.52 60.38
CA PHE A 12 -0.13 24.64 59.01
C PHE A 12 -1.45 23.87 58.85
N LEU A 13 -2.53 24.60 58.73
CA LEU A 13 -3.81 24.08 58.27
C LEU A 13 -3.68 23.76 56.75
N LEU A 14 -3.46 22.49 56.47
CA LEU A 14 -3.62 21.95 55.11
C LEU A 14 -5.12 21.95 54.79
N PHE A 15 -5.60 22.95 54.08
CA PHE A 15 -6.87 22.87 53.39
C PHE A 15 -6.70 21.91 52.21
N PRO A 16 -7.45 20.82 52.12
CA PRO A 16 -7.52 20.03 50.88
C PRO A 16 -8.22 20.88 49.83
N PHE A 17 -7.46 21.33 48.83
CA PHE A 17 -8.03 21.83 47.59
C PHE A 17 -8.74 20.65 46.90
N PHE A 18 -10.03 20.52 47.11
CA PHE A 18 -10.88 19.70 46.28
C PHE A 18 -10.94 20.39 44.89
N SER A 19 -10.15 19.95 43.95
CA SER A 19 -10.38 20.23 42.55
C SER A 19 -11.74 19.62 42.18
N GLN A 20 -12.77 20.42 42.03
CA GLN A 20 -14.05 19.98 41.51
C GLN A 20 -13.86 19.63 40.04
N THR A 21 -13.76 18.36 39.74
CA THR A 21 -13.82 17.87 38.37
C THR A 21 -15.26 17.90 37.88
N ILE A 22 -15.48 18.48 36.69
CA ILE A 22 -16.80 18.64 36.11
C ILE A 22 -16.90 17.70 34.92
N GLU A 23 -17.93 16.89 34.91
CA GLU A 23 -18.21 15.97 33.81
C GLU A 23 -19.10 16.65 32.77
N ILE A 24 -18.66 16.61 31.52
CA ILE A 24 -19.37 17.11 30.34
C ILE A 24 -19.72 15.94 29.44
N ASN A 25 -20.98 15.88 29.01
CA ASN A 25 -21.46 14.92 28.05
C ASN A 25 -21.93 15.63 26.78
N GLY A 26 -21.76 14.99 25.65
CA GLY A 26 -22.20 15.56 24.38
C GLY A 26 -22.22 14.55 23.25
N LYS A 27 -22.50 15.06 22.06
CA LYS A 27 -22.60 14.27 20.83
C LYS A 27 -21.97 15.01 19.68
N VAL A 28 -21.30 14.28 18.78
CA VAL A 28 -20.77 14.78 17.54
C VAL A 28 -21.58 14.20 16.38
N ILE A 29 -22.16 15.06 15.57
CA ILE A 29 -23.03 14.72 14.43
C ILE A 29 -22.61 15.51 13.19
N ASP A 30 -23.03 15.06 12.01
CA ASP A 30 -22.93 15.83 10.78
C ASP A 30 -24.13 16.79 10.58
N LYS A 31 -24.12 17.56 9.49
CA LYS A 31 -25.26 18.46 9.14
C LYS A 31 -26.56 17.71 8.90
N GLN A 32 -26.51 16.43 8.53
CA GLN A 32 -27.66 15.56 8.33
C GLN A 32 -28.14 14.91 9.65
N LYS A 33 -27.54 15.32 10.79
CA LYS A 33 -27.77 14.76 12.14
C LYS A 33 -27.34 13.31 12.31
N LYS A 34 -26.52 12.77 11.41
CA LYS A 34 -25.94 11.43 11.53
C LYS A 34 -24.79 11.47 12.53
N PRO A 35 -24.67 10.50 13.44
CA PRO A 35 -23.53 10.40 14.35
C PRO A 35 -22.22 10.30 13.60
N ILE A 36 -21.18 10.96 14.08
CA ILE A 36 -19.82 10.81 13.60
C ILE A 36 -19.07 9.91 14.61
N PRO A 37 -18.91 8.61 14.30
CA PRO A 37 -18.21 7.69 15.17
C PRO A 37 -16.75 8.10 15.33
N PHE A 38 -16.20 7.88 16.53
CA PHE A 38 -14.77 8.06 16.79
C PHE A 38 -14.23 9.48 16.52
N ALA A 39 -15.11 10.49 16.51
CA ALA A 39 -14.69 11.88 16.47
C ALA A 39 -13.90 12.22 17.74
N HIS A 40 -12.85 13.01 17.62
CA HIS A 40 -12.06 13.49 18.74
C HIS A 40 -12.66 14.77 19.31
N VAL A 41 -12.81 14.83 20.64
CA VAL A 41 -13.14 16.04 21.36
C VAL A 41 -11.99 16.37 22.30
N MET A 42 -11.32 17.50 22.06
CA MET A 42 -10.16 17.97 22.80
C MET A 42 -10.50 19.22 23.59
N ASN A 43 -10.05 19.28 24.82
CA ASN A 43 -10.03 20.50 25.60
C ASN A 43 -8.73 21.27 25.30
N LEU A 44 -8.86 22.44 24.69
CA LEU A 44 -7.70 23.26 24.27
C LEU A 44 -6.90 23.84 25.44
N SER A 45 -7.46 23.88 26.67
CA SER A 45 -6.80 24.49 27.84
C SER A 45 -5.81 23.53 28.52
N ASP A 46 -6.06 22.23 28.49
CA ASP A 46 -5.24 21.20 29.14
C ASP A 46 -4.80 20.09 28.20
N SER A 47 -5.19 20.18 26.93
CA SER A 47 -4.90 19.18 25.87
C SER A 47 -5.45 17.75 26.16
N LEU A 48 -6.38 17.61 27.12
CA LEU A 48 -7.09 16.36 27.34
C LEU A 48 -8.03 16.10 26.17
N SER A 49 -8.03 14.89 25.65
CA SER A 49 -8.91 14.48 24.55
C SER A 49 -9.66 13.20 24.89
N VAL A 50 -10.86 13.10 24.36
CA VAL A 50 -11.69 11.89 24.39
C VAL A 50 -12.17 11.56 22.98
N VAL A 51 -12.43 10.28 22.73
CA VAL A 51 -12.95 9.79 21.46
C VAL A 51 -14.44 9.46 21.64
N CYS A 52 -15.25 9.86 20.66
CA CYS A 52 -16.68 9.51 20.65
C CYS A 52 -16.89 8.02 20.45
N ASP A 53 -17.96 7.51 21.02
CA ASP A 53 -18.42 6.14 20.76
C ASP A 53 -18.99 5.97 19.33
N VAL A 54 -19.42 4.78 18.98
CA VAL A 54 -20.00 4.45 17.66
C VAL A 54 -21.28 5.23 17.33
N THR A 55 -21.94 5.81 18.35
CA THR A 55 -23.14 6.64 18.22
C THR A 55 -22.81 8.14 18.27
N GLY A 56 -21.51 8.49 18.23
CA GLY A 56 -21.02 9.86 18.25
C GLY A 56 -21.07 10.54 19.61
N ASN A 57 -21.37 9.82 20.69
CA ASN A 57 -21.43 10.40 22.04
C ASN A 57 -20.03 10.45 22.67
N PHE A 58 -19.79 11.48 23.46
CA PHE A 58 -18.59 11.62 24.26
C PHE A 58 -18.90 11.98 25.71
N LYS A 59 -17.95 11.65 26.59
CA LYS A 59 -17.96 11.98 27.99
C LYS A 59 -16.56 12.44 28.38
N MET A 60 -16.43 13.67 28.90
CA MET A 60 -15.16 14.29 29.23
C MET A 60 -15.20 14.92 30.62
N THR A 61 -14.14 14.77 31.38
CA THR A 61 -13.94 15.44 32.68
C THR A 61 -13.02 16.63 32.49
N ILE A 62 -13.47 17.82 32.90
CA ILE A 62 -12.69 19.06 32.83
C ILE A 62 -12.43 19.63 34.21
N GLY A 63 -11.28 20.29 34.38
CA GLY A 63 -10.87 20.93 35.63
C GLY A 63 -11.34 22.40 35.76
N ASN A 64 -11.80 23.03 34.67
CA ASN A 64 -12.22 24.42 34.65
C ASN A 64 -13.41 24.63 33.69
N LEU A 65 -14.39 25.42 34.13
CA LEU A 65 -15.58 25.78 33.35
C LEU A 65 -15.33 26.82 32.23
N ALA A 66 -14.24 27.58 32.31
CA ALA A 66 -13.87 28.52 31.27
C ALA A 66 -12.87 27.86 30.30
N THR A 67 -13.35 26.97 29.44
CA THR A 67 -12.51 26.22 28.50
C THR A 67 -13.16 26.15 27.12
N VAL A 68 -12.36 25.88 26.12
CA VAL A 68 -12.80 25.67 24.73
C VAL A 68 -12.63 24.18 24.40
N LEU A 69 -13.72 23.54 24.03
CA LEU A 69 -13.69 22.19 23.49
C LEU A 69 -13.68 22.26 21.95
N LYS A 70 -12.84 21.46 21.32
CA LYS A 70 -12.71 21.33 19.88
C LYS A 70 -13.05 19.91 19.46
N ALA A 71 -14.10 19.77 18.66
CA ALA A 71 -14.42 18.51 18.02
C ALA A 71 -13.79 18.42 16.63
N SER A 72 -13.20 17.27 16.30
CA SER A 72 -12.60 17.01 15.00
C SER A 72 -12.79 15.54 14.61
N SER A 73 -12.91 15.29 13.31
CA SER A 73 -12.96 13.94 12.73
C SER A 73 -12.35 13.99 11.33
N VAL A 74 -11.76 12.87 10.90
CA VAL A 74 -11.23 12.76 9.54
C VAL A 74 -12.38 12.93 8.53
N GLY A 75 -12.19 13.85 7.56
CA GLY A 75 -13.22 14.19 6.58
C GLY A 75 -14.22 15.26 7.04
N PHE A 76 -14.01 15.88 8.20
CA PHE A 76 -14.87 16.94 8.72
C PHE A 76 -14.09 18.20 9.13
N GLU A 77 -14.69 19.36 8.99
CA GLU A 77 -14.19 20.61 9.57
C GLU A 77 -14.33 20.55 11.10
N SER A 78 -13.27 20.93 11.80
CA SER A 78 -13.34 20.98 13.27
C SER A 78 -14.26 22.13 13.72
N GLU A 79 -15.00 21.92 14.81
CA GLU A 79 -15.85 22.91 15.44
C GLU A 79 -15.41 23.15 16.88
N GLU A 80 -15.45 24.41 17.32
CA GLU A 80 -15.07 24.81 18.68
C GLU A 80 -16.30 25.28 19.45
N PHE A 81 -16.38 24.88 20.71
CA PHE A 81 -17.46 25.22 21.63
C PHE A 81 -16.91 25.79 22.93
N ASN A 82 -17.33 27.01 23.28
CA ASN A 82 -16.95 27.65 24.54
C ASN A 82 -17.80 27.12 25.68
N VAL A 83 -17.20 26.40 26.60
CA VAL A 83 -17.84 25.91 27.82
C VAL A 83 -17.84 27.03 28.86
N SER A 84 -19.00 27.27 29.49
CA SER A 84 -19.19 28.28 30.51
C SER A 84 -20.14 27.77 31.62
N ILE A 85 -20.21 28.51 32.72
CA ILE A 85 -21.07 28.19 33.85
C ILE A 85 -22.57 28.12 33.46
N ASN A 86 -22.96 28.73 32.34
CA ASN A 86 -24.34 28.79 31.89
C ASN A 86 -24.72 27.60 30.98
N ASN A 87 -23.74 26.89 30.39
CA ASN A 87 -24.03 25.86 29.37
C ASN A 87 -23.49 24.46 29.68
N TYR A 88 -22.64 24.26 30.71
CA TYR A 88 -21.95 22.99 30.98
C TYR A 88 -22.85 21.83 31.40
N LYS A 89 -24.05 22.12 31.90
CA LYS A 89 -25.03 21.11 32.34
C LYS A 89 -25.88 20.52 31.21
N SER A 90 -25.89 21.20 30.05
CA SER A 90 -26.64 20.71 28.88
C SER A 90 -25.72 19.84 28.00
N PRO A 91 -26.23 18.76 27.39
CA PRO A 91 -25.44 17.99 26.45
C PRO A 91 -24.95 18.86 25.30
N ILE A 92 -23.63 18.88 25.08
CA ILE A 92 -23.03 19.67 24.00
C ILE A 92 -23.18 18.88 22.69
N THR A 93 -23.69 19.55 21.65
CA THR A 93 -23.79 18.96 20.33
C THR A 93 -22.84 19.70 19.37
N PHE A 94 -21.84 19.01 18.87
CA PHE A 94 -21.02 19.50 17.75
C PHE A 94 -21.66 19.05 16.44
N ILE A 95 -21.81 19.99 15.50
CA ILE A 95 -22.34 19.73 14.15
C ILE A 95 -21.20 19.95 13.17
N LEU A 96 -20.39 18.92 12.98
CA LEU A 96 -19.26 19.02 12.07
C LEU A 96 -19.77 19.08 10.63
N LYS A 97 -19.23 20.01 9.88
CA LYS A 97 -19.41 20.05 8.42
C LYS A 97 -18.45 19.05 7.80
N GLU A 98 -18.95 18.22 6.87
CA GLU A 98 -18.02 17.43 6.08
C GLU A 98 -16.94 18.35 5.50
N ASN A 99 -15.70 18.03 5.81
CA ASN A 99 -14.57 18.72 5.21
C ASN A 99 -14.46 18.28 3.76
N ASN A 100 -15.02 19.11 2.87
CA ASN A 100 -15.04 18.86 1.44
C ASN A 100 -13.66 19.06 0.78
N ASP A 101 -12.69 19.46 1.55
CA ASP A 101 -11.30 19.61 1.10
C ASP A 101 -10.57 18.26 1.17
N ILE A 102 -10.67 17.44 0.12
CA ILE A 102 -9.69 16.37 -0.21
C ILE A 102 -8.25 16.90 -0.06
N LEU A 103 -8.09 18.22 -0.02
CA LEU A 103 -6.83 18.95 0.03
C LEU A 103 -6.31 19.26 1.45
N LYS A 104 -7.03 18.89 2.53
CA LYS A 104 -6.54 19.02 3.94
C LYS A 104 -6.05 17.71 4.54
N GLU A 105 -5.89 16.68 3.71
CA GLU A 105 -5.37 15.39 4.15
C GLU A 105 -3.92 15.54 4.63
N MET A 106 -3.65 14.99 5.80
CA MET A 106 -2.30 14.96 6.35
C MET A 106 -1.53 13.78 5.76
N VAL A 107 -0.30 14.03 5.31
CA VAL A 107 0.57 13.03 4.68
C VAL A 107 1.96 13.01 5.32
N ILE A 108 2.59 11.86 5.30
CA ILE A 108 3.93 11.66 5.87
C ILE A 108 4.98 11.25 4.83
N SER A 109 4.56 10.62 3.72
CA SER A 109 5.46 9.90 2.80
C SER A 109 6.50 10.78 2.10
N GLY A 110 6.21 12.06 1.87
CA GLY A 110 7.13 12.93 1.10
C GLY A 110 8.30 13.49 1.89
N THR A 111 8.10 13.75 3.16
CA THR A 111 9.03 14.52 4.00
C THR A 111 9.38 13.86 5.33
N LEU A 112 8.85 12.67 5.62
CA LEU A 112 8.90 12.00 6.93
C LEU A 112 8.34 12.86 8.08
N GLN A 113 7.51 13.84 7.74
CA GLN A 113 6.78 14.69 8.66
C GLN A 113 5.32 14.72 8.28
N LEU A 114 4.47 14.79 9.29
CA LEU A 114 3.05 14.98 9.10
C LEU A 114 2.80 16.41 8.62
N ILE A 115 2.50 16.57 7.34
CA ILE A 115 2.22 17.87 6.71
C ILE A 115 0.89 17.81 5.97
N ASN A 116 0.29 18.97 5.73
CA ASN A 116 -0.87 19.04 4.87
C ASN A 116 -0.46 18.67 3.42
N ARG A 117 -1.25 17.82 2.74
CA ARG A 117 -1.03 17.39 1.36
C ARG A 117 -0.84 18.57 0.40
N LYS A 118 -1.59 19.67 0.57
CA LYS A 118 -1.41 20.90 -0.21
C LYS A 118 -0.03 21.52 -0.07
N GLU A 119 0.58 21.41 1.11
CA GLU A 119 1.90 21.98 1.39
C GLU A 119 3.04 21.07 0.95
N SER A 120 2.74 19.85 0.48
CA SER A 120 3.76 18.94 -0.04
C SER A 120 4.19 19.35 -1.44
N PRO A 121 5.48 19.65 -1.69
CA PRO A 121 6.00 19.89 -3.03
C PRO A 121 6.08 18.60 -3.86
N ILE A 122 5.91 17.45 -3.22
CA ILE A 122 5.83 16.13 -3.86
C ILE A 122 4.35 15.80 -4.05
N PRO A 123 3.91 15.41 -5.27
CA PRO A 123 2.54 14.96 -5.48
C PRO A 123 2.29 13.65 -4.75
N ILE A 124 1.38 13.66 -3.77
CA ILE A 124 0.96 12.49 -2.99
C ILE A 124 -0.53 12.31 -3.19
N ALA A 125 -0.92 11.15 -3.72
CA ALA A 125 -2.32 10.75 -3.77
C ALA A 125 -2.69 10.02 -2.48
N VAL A 126 -3.86 10.31 -1.92
CA VAL A 126 -4.34 9.73 -0.66
C VAL A 126 -5.68 9.06 -0.89
N TYR A 127 -5.80 7.82 -0.45
CA TYR A 127 -7.01 7.01 -0.58
C TYR A 127 -7.42 6.48 0.78
N SER A 128 -8.63 6.82 1.22
CA SER A 128 -9.17 6.39 2.51
C SER A 128 -9.48 4.90 2.54
N ALA A 129 -9.58 4.33 3.74
CA ALA A 129 -10.06 2.95 3.92
C ALA A 129 -11.45 2.73 3.31
N GLN A 130 -12.34 3.74 3.36
CA GLN A 130 -13.66 3.66 2.74
C GLN A 130 -13.58 3.51 1.22
N PHE A 131 -12.66 4.22 0.56
CA PHE A 131 -12.43 4.09 -0.88
C PHE A 131 -11.92 2.68 -1.22
N LEU A 132 -10.96 2.14 -0.47
CA LEU A 132 -10.41 0.80 -0.67
C LEU A 132 -11.45 -0.31 -0.45
N ASN A 133 -12.38 -0.10 0.48
CA ASN A 133 -13.47 -1.03 0.80
C ASN A 133 -14.69 -0.89 -0.13
N ALA A 134 -14.66 0.03 -1.09
CA ALA A 134 -15.76 0.21 -2.05
C ALA A 134 -16.01 -1.08 -2.87
N VAL A 135 -14.94 -1.81 -3.21
CA VAL A 135 -15.03 -3.17 -3.76
C VAL A 135 -14.40 -4.13 -2.75
N PRO A 136 -15.15 -5.08 -2.18
CA PRO A 136 -14.58 -6.09 -1.31
C PRO A 136 -13.49 -6.88 -2.02
N SER A 137 -12.34 -6.95 -1.41
CA SER A 137 -11.16 -7.60 -2.01
C SER A 137 -10.52 -8.52 -0.97
N PRO A 138 -10.08 -9.74 -1.32
CA PRO A 138 -9.48 -10.70 -0.41
C PRO A 138 -8.09 -10.26 0.09
N SER A 139 -7.53 -9.19 -0.49
CA SER A 139 -6.26 -8.64 -0.07
C SER A 139 -6.17 -7.14 -0.40
N LEU A 140 -5.32 -6.44 0.36
CA LEU A 140 -5.00 -5.04 0.09
C LEU A 140 -4.40 -4.85 -1.31
N VAL A 141 -3.61 -5.81 -1.81
CA VAL A 141 -3.07 -5.79 -3.18
C VAL A 141 -4.18 -5.63 -4.22
N GLN A 142 -5.23 -6.45 -4.13
CA GLN A 142 -6.36 -6.33 -5.07
C GLN A 142 -7.17 -5.05 -4.86
N ALA A 143 -7.29 -4.56 -3.62
CA ALA A 143 -7.97 -3.30 -3.34
C ALA A 143 -7.29 -2.10 -4.01
N THR A 144 -5.95 -2.14 -4.22
CA THR A 144 -5.22 -1.08 -4.94
C THR A 144 -5.61 -0.97 -6.42
N ASN A 145 -6.31 -1.96 -6.97
CA ASN A 145 -6.80 -1.91 -8.36
C ASN A 145 -7.73 -0.70 -8.64
N GLN A 146 -8.34 -0.11 -7.62
CA GLN A 146 -9.17 1.08 -7.77
C GLN A 146 -8.35 2.36 -7.92
N ILE A 147 -7.07 2.33 -7.53
CA ILE A 147 -6.17 3.49 -7.52
C ILE A 147 -5.67 3.78 -8.94
N THR A 148 -5.71 5.04 -9.35
CA THR A 148 -5.24 5.48 -10.68
C THR A 148 -3.76 5.19 -10.87
N GLY A 149 -3.40 4.60 -12.01
CA GLY A 149 -2.01 4.25 -12.34
C GLY A 149 -1.43 3.07 -11.54
N LEU A 150 -2.23 2.42 -10.66
CA LEU A 150 -1.85 1.18 -10.00
C LEU A 150 -2.61 0.02 -10.65
N ARG A 151 -1.90 -1.09 -10.86
CA ARG A 151 -2.47 -2.31 -11.37
C ARG A 151 -1.87 -3.52 -10.64
N PRO A 152 -2.67 -4.31 -9.90
CA PRO A 152 -2.27 -5.66 -9.52
C PRO A 152 -2.10 -6.51 -10.78
N GLN A 153 -0.90 -7.03 -10.98
CA GLN A 153 -0.56 -7.93 -12.08
C GLN A 153 -0.41 -9.35 -11.55
N PHE A 154 -0.97 -10.31 -12.26
CA PHE A 154 -0.69 -11.73 -12.04
C PHE A 154 0.39 -12.18 -13.02
N ASN A 155 1.36 -12.94 -12.53
CA ASN A 155 2.53 -13.37 -13.30
C ASN A 155 2.52 -14.87 -13.62
N CYS A 156 1.58 -15.62 -13.04
CA CYS A 156 1.45 -17.05 -13.23
C CYS A 156 -0.03 -17.47 -13.15
N SER A 157 -0.48 -18.31 -14.07
CA SER A 157 -1.85 -18.82 -14.11
C SER A 157 -2.14 -19.89 -13.05
N VAL A 158 -1.12 -20.61 -12.58
CA VAL A 158 -1.27 -21.73 -11.64
C VAL A 158 -1.22 -21.25 -10.19
N CYS A 159 -0.12 -20.60 -9.76
CA CYS A 159 0.02 -20.17 -8.36
C CYS A 159 -0.59 -18.79 -8.08
N ASN A 160 -1.04 -18.05 -9.09
CA ASN A 160 -1.61 -16.70 -9.00
C ASN A 160 -0.77 -15.72 -8.15
N THR A 161 0.55 -15.83 -8.24
CA THR A 161 1.46 -14.83 -7.68
C THR A 161 1.44 -13.58 -8.56
N GLY A 162 1.74 -12.44 -7.94
CA GLY A 162 1.77 -11.18 -8.66
C GLY A 162 2.23 -10.04 -7.77
N ASP A 163 2.39 -8.88 -8.39
CA ASP A 163 2.87 -7.66 -7.77
C ASP A 163 1.99 -6.44 -8.12
N ILE A 164 2.39 -5.24 -7.74
CA ILE A 164 1.65 -4.02 -8.05
C ILE A 164 2.49 -3.17 -8.99
N HIS A 165 2.02 -3.04 -10.23
CA HIS A 165 2.60 -2.12 -11.20
C HIS A 165 2.18 -0.68 -10.89
N ILE A 166 3.14 0.26 -10.93
CA ILE A 166 2.88 1.70 -10.87
C ILE A 166 3.21 2.32 -12.22
N ASN A 167 2.22 2.91 -12.88
CA ASN A 167 2.38 3.53 -14.19
C ASN A 167 3.04 2.60 -15.22
N GLY A 168 2.66 1.32 -15.21
CA GLY A 168 3.17 0.28 -16.09
C GLY A 168 4.57 -0.25 -15.74
N MET A 169 5.20 0.27 -14.67
CA MET A 169 6.45 -0.26 -14.14
C MET A 169 6.16 -1.37 -13.14
N GLU A 170 6.91 -2.44 -13.21
CA GLU A 170 6.79 -3.66 -12.39
C GLU A 170 6.94 -3.37 -10.90
N GLY A 171 6.39 -4.24 -10.05
CA GLY A 171 6.39 -4.06 -8.60
C GLY A 171 7.77 -3.96 -7.98
N ALA A 172 8.77 -4.60 -8.58
CA ALA A 172 10.17 -4.51 -8.15
C ALA A 172 10.76 -3.08 -8.17
N TYR A 173 10.16 -2.14 -8.93
CA TYR A 173 10.53 -0.72 -8.96
C TYR A 173 9.75 0.13 -7.95
N SER A 174 8.84 -0.48 -7.20
CA SER A 174 7.92 0.19 -6.28
C SER A 174 8.25 -0.18 -4.84
N MET A 175 8.37 0.81 -3.97
CA MET A 175 8.60 0.56 -2.56
C MET A 175 7.28 0.51 -1.79
N ILE A 176 7.12 -0.51 -0.97
CA ILE A 176 6.01 -0.64 -0.03
C ILE A 176 6.51 -0.24 1.34
N VAL A 177 5.76 0.62 2.03
CA VAL A 177 6.04 1.02 3.41
C VAL A 177 4.76 0.90 4.27
N ILE A 178 4.93 0.61 5.55
CA ILE A 178 3.84 0.64 6.54
C ILE A 178 4.20 1.69 7.59
N ASP A 179 3.29 2.63 7.84
CA ASP A 179 3.52 3.76 8.77
C ASP A 179 4.84 4.52 8.48
N GLY A 180 5.22 4.65 7.20
CA GLY A 180 6.48 5.26 6.76
C GLY A 180 7.73 4.39 6.96
N MET A 181 7.58 3.13 7.39
CA MET A 181 8.69 2.19 7.56
C MET A 181 8.80 1.28 6.34
N PRO A 182 9.96 1.24 5.66
CA PRO A 182 10.13 0.41 4.49
C PRO A 182 9.97 -1.09 4.80
N ILE A 183 9.09 -1.74 4.05
CA ILE A 183 9.11 -3.19 3.85
C ILE A 183 9.97 -3.39 2.61
N MET A 184 11.24 -3.63 2.83
CA MET A 184 12.22 -3.66 1.76
C MET A 184 11.97 -4.81 0.78
N GLY A 185 12.32 -4.56 -0.49
CA GLY A 185 12.09 -5.39 -1.65
C GLY A 185 12.60 -6.84 -1.60
N GLY A 186 12.73 -7.44 -2.74
CA GLY A 186 13.00 -8.87 -2.89
C GLY A 186 11.74 -9.69 -2.68
N LEU A 187 11.80 -10.78 -1.95
CA LEU A 187 10.64 -11.65 -1.67
C LEU A 187 9.46 -10.93 -1.04
N SER A 188 9.67 -9.75 -0.40
CA SER A 188 8.58 -8.94 0.16
C SER A 188 7.75 -8.17 -0.86
N THR A 189 8.20 -8.01 -2.08
CA THR A 189 7.45 -7.30 -3.14
C THR A 189 6.10 -7.96 -3.40
N VAL A 190 6.06 -9.29 -3.37
CA VAL A 190 4.85 -10.10 -3.56
C VAL A 190 4.04 -10.25 -2.28
N TYR A 191 4.69 -10.35 -1.11
CA TYR A 191 4.04 -10.75 0.15
C TYR A 191 3.86 -9.62 1.15
N GLY A 192 4.49 -8.47 0.96
CA GLY A 192 4.53 -7.38 1.95
C GLY A 192 3.17 -6.83 2.36
N LEU A 193 2.21 -6.78 1.44
CA LEU A 193 0.85 -6.29 1.70
C LEU A 193 -0.17 -7.39 2.05
N GLN A 194 0.21 -8.66 1.99
CA GLN A 194 -0.70 -9.76 2.31
C GLN A 194 -1.02 -9.80 3.81
N GLY A 195 -2.25 -10.16 4.17
CA GLY A 195 -2.68 -10.31 5.56
C GLY A 195 -2.72 -9.02 6.39
N ILE A 196 -2.81 -7.84 5.76
CA ILE A 196 -3.15 -6.58 6.41
C ILE A 196 -4.64 -6.35 6.16
N PRO A 197 -5.50 -6.48 7.19
CA PRO A 197 -6.93 -6.26 7.01
C PRO A 197 -7.20 -4.78 6.73
N THR A 198 -8.16 -4.51 5.84
CA THR A 198 -8.54 -3.14 5.48
C THR A 198 -9.15 -2.37 6.66
N SER A 199 -9.73 -3.08 7.64
CA SER A 199 -10.22 -2.50 8.89
C SER A 199 -9.12 -1.88 9.77
N LEU A 200 -7.87 -2.29 9.59
CA LEU A 200 -6.71 -1.74 10.27
C LEU A 200 -6.18 -0.46 9.61
N ILE A 201 -6.53 -0.22 8.35
CA ILE A 201 -6.00 0.87 7.55
C ILE A 201 -6.76 2.16 7.84
N ASP A 202 -6.04 3.26 7.96
CA ASP A 202 -6.59 4.61 7.97
C ASP A 202 -6.62 5.18 6.54
N GLN A 203 -5.47 5.17 5.86
CA GLN A 203 -5.32 5.63 4.48
C GLN A 203 -4.16 4.92 3.78
N VAL A 204 -4.15 4.99 2.46
CA VAL A 204 -3.01 4.62 1.61
C VAL A 204 -2.52 5.86 0.91
N GLU A 205 -1.25 6.20 1.10
CA GLU A 205 -0.57 7.29 0.41
C GLU A 205 0.24 6.73 -0.76
N VAL A 206 0.12 7.33 -1.93
CA VAL A 206 0.84 6.89 -3.14
C VAL A 206 1.64 8.05 -3.71
N ILE A 207 2.94 7.88 -3.83
CA ILE A 207 3.83 8.75 -4.59
C ILE A 207 4.08 8.06 -5.94
N LYS A 208 3.74 8.73 -7.03
CA LYS A 208 4.05 8.28 -8.39
C LYS A 208 5.29 9.01 -8.88
N GLY A 209 6.37 8.30 -9.09
CA GLY A 209 7.69 8.84 -9.42
C GLY A 209 8.70 8.64 -8.28
N PRO A 210 9.96 9.07 -8.46
CA PRO A 210 11.04 8.66 -7.58
C PRO A 210 10.85 9.18 -6.15
N ALA A 211 11.02 8.29 -5.18
CA ALA A 211 11.04 8.59 -3.75
C ALA A 211 12.40 8.26 -3.10
N SER A 212 13.43 8.06 -3.93
CA SER A 212 14.73 7.50 -3.52
C SER A 212 15.51 8.37 -2.55
N THR A 213 15.34 9.69 -2.52
CA THR A 213 16.12 10.56 -1.62
C THR A 213 15.95 10.18 -0.16
N VAL A 214 14.72 9.94 0.29
CA VAL A 214 14.42 9.64 1.69
C VAL A 214 14.42 8.13 1.96
N TYR A 215 13.91 7.35 1.00
CA TYR A 215 13.70 5.91 1.17
C TYR A 215 14.83 5.06 0.56
N GLY A 216 15.63 5.61 -0.34
CA GLY A 216 16.77 4.94 -0.97
C GLY A 216 16.40 4.06 -2.16
N SER A 217 17.14 2.97 -2.31
CA SER A 217 16.97 1.98 -3.38
C SER A 217 15.53 1.47 -3.51
N GLU A 218 15.14 1.07 -4.72
CA GLU A 218 13.86 0.44 -5.07
C GLU A 218 12.64 1.39 -5.17
N ALA A 219 12.73 2.63 -4.68
CA ALA A 219 11.66 3.63 -4.85
C ALA A 219 11.78 4.38 -6.19
N MET A 220 11.92 3.65 -7.31
CA MET A 220 12.14 4.22 -8.66
C MET A 220 10.82 4.59 -9.34
N ALA A 221 9.84 3.69 -9.34
CA ALA A 221 8.51 3.91 -9.90
C ALA A 221 7.62 4.72 -8.95
N GLY A 222 7.84 4.55 -7.66
CA GLY A 222 7.07 5.22 -6.63
C GLY A 222 7.08 4.51 -5.29
N LEU A 223 6.13 4.91 -4.47
CA LEU A 223 6.00 4.42 -3.11
C LEU A 223 4.51 4.25 -2.77
N ILE A 224 4.18 3.15 -2.12
CA ILE A 224 2.86 2.88 -1.54
C ILE A 224 3.04 2.80 -0.02
N ASN A 225 2.49 3.78 0.70
CA ASN A 225 2.52 3.80 2.15
C ASN A 225 1.14 3.44 2.72
N VAL A 226 1.09 2.33 3.43
CA VAL A 226 -0.09 1.91 4.18
C VAL A 226 -0.02 2.54 5.57
N VAL A 227 -0.84 3.54 5.81
CA VAL A 227 -0.96 4.19 7.12
C VAL A 227 -1.99 3.42 7.93
N THR A 228 -1.55 2.84 9.06
CA THR A 228 -2.46 2.13 9.97
C THR A 228 -3.18 3.12 10.89
N LYS A 229 -4.36 2.75 11.36
CA LYS A 229 -5.13 3.57 12.30
C LYS A 229 -4.28 3.98 13.51
N ASN A 230 -4.47 5.21 13.96
CA ASN A 230 -3.95 5.62 15.24
C ASN A 230 -4.60 4.77 16.34
N ILE A 231 -3.81 4.37 17.34
CA ILE A 231 -4.27 3.51 18.41
C ILE A 231 -5.46 4.11 19.18
N ASP A 232 -5.53 5.44 19.28
CA ASP A 232 -6.63 6.16 19.89
C ASP A 232 -7.95 6.08 19.08
N CYS A 233 -7.85 5.75 17.79
CA CYS A 233 -8.99 5.57 16.89
C CYS A 233 -9.35 4.10 16.65
N VAL A 234 -8.63 3.16 17.29
CA VAL A 234 -8.95 1.73 17.19
C VAL A 234 -10.12 1.41 18.11
N PRO A 235 -11.22 0.81 17.63
CA PRO A 235 -12.33 0.40 18.45
C PRO A 235 -11.88 -0.69 19.45
N LYS A 236 -12.62 -0.84 20.56
CA LYS A 236 -12.34 -1.92 21.52
C LYS A 236 -12.36 -3.29 20.85
N LEU A 237 -13.29 -3.48 19.92
CA LEU A 237 -13.39 -4.67 19.10
C LEU A 237 -13.94 -4.32 17.73
N SER A 238 -13.28 -4.80 16.67
CA SER A 238 -13.83 -4.84 15.31
C SER A 238 -13.75 -6.27 14.79
N LEU A 239 -14.84 -6.74 14.21
CA LEU A 239 -14.96 -8.05 13.58
C LEU A 239 -15.42 -7.86 12.15
N ASP A 240 -14.71 -8.48 11.21
CA ASP A 240 -15.09 -8.52 9.80
C ASP A 240 -15.13 -9.98 9.35
N PHE A 241 -16.23 -10.41 8.78
CA PHE A 241 -16.42 -11.74 8.20
C PHE A 241 -16.94 -11.64 6.78
N ASN A 242 -16.29 -12.34 5.86
CA ASN A 242 -16.69 -12.40 4.46
C ASN A 242 -16.69 -13.83 3.96
N ILE A 243 -17.71 -14.18 3.18
CA ILE A 243 -17.81 -15.45 2.45
C ILE A 243 -18.16 -15.18 0.99
N SER A 244 -17.54 -15.91 0.08
CA SER A 244 -17.82 -15.80 -1.36
C SER A 244 -18.49 -17.06 -1.92
N SER A 245 -19.12 -16.91 -3.09
CA SER A 245 -19.71 -18.03 -3.84
C SER A 245 -18.67 -19.05 -4.32
N TRP A 246 -17.39 -18.67 -4.36
CA TRP A 246 -16.26 -19.55 -4.67
C TRP A 246 -15.82 -20.36 -3.43
N GLY A 247 -16.32 -20.05 -2.22
CA GLY A 247 -15.90 -20.68 -0.98
C GLY A 247 -14.72 -20.01 -0.31
N GLU A 248 -14.35 -18.78 -0.73
CA GLU A 248 -13.38 -17.95 -0.02
C GLU A 248 -13.99 -17.51 1.34
N LEU A 249 -13.26 -17.74 2.43
CA LEU A 249 -13.62 -17.31 3.77
C LEU A 249 -12.56 -16.35 4.29
N GLN A 250 -12.97 -15.17 4.75
CA GLN A 250 -12.05 -14.23 5.41
C GLN A 250 -12.65 -13.78 6.73
N THR A 251 -11.84 -13.80 7.78
CA THR A 251 -12.18 -13.29 9.10
C THR A 251 -11.07 -12.39 9.58
N SER A 252 -11.41 -11.15 9.92
CA SER A 252 -10.46 -10.20 10.49
C SER A 252 -10.99 -9.71 11.84
N ILE A 253 -10.11 -9.69 12.83
CA ILE A 253 -10.40 -9.25 14.20
C ILE A 253 -9.39 -8.18 14.56
N VAL A 254 -9.87 -7.01 15.00
CA VAL A 254 -9.03 -5.98 15.60
C VAL A 254 -9.49 -5.78 17.04
N TYR A 255 -8.58 -5.90 17.97
CA TYR A 255 -8.89 -5.83 19.39
C TYR A 255 -7.89 -4.93 20.13
N GLN A 256 -8.44 -3.98 20.93
CA GLN A 256 -7.65 -3.11 21.79
C GLN A 256 -7.21 -3.90 23.03
N LEU A 257 -5.92 -4.25 23.09
CA LEU A 257 -5.34 -5.06 24.18
C LEU A 257 -5.22 -4.26 25.49
N ILE A 258 -4.68 -3.06 25.38
CA ILE A 258 -4.35 -2.20 26.52
C ILE A 258 -4.62 -0.75 26.14
N ASP A 259 -5.35 -0.05 26.99
CA ASP A 259 -5.57 1.40 26.92
C ASP A 259 -5.28 2.03 28.27
N LYS A 260 -4.03 2.36 28.51
CA LYS A 260 -3.55 3.05 29.70
C LYS A 260 -2.83 4.32 29.30
N GLU A 261 -2.84 5.32 30.16
CA GLU A 261 -2.26 6.64 29.93
C GLU A 261 -0.83 6.60 29.36
N ARG A 262 0.00 5.65 29.79
CA ARG A 262 1.41 5.54 29.39
C ARG A 262 1.71 4.38 28.47
N PHE A 263 0.76 3.52 28.22
CA PHE A 263 0.97 2.35 27.39
C PHE A 263 -0.34 1.94 26.74
N LYS A 264 -0.35 1.95 25.42
CA LYS A 264 -1.47 1.51 24.60
C LYS A 264 -1.02 0.41 23.68
N ALA A 265 -1.90 -0.55 23.43
CA ALA A 265 -1.64 -1.66 22.54
C ALA A 265 -2.91 -2.17 21.86
N PHE A 266 -2.81 -2.58 20.60
CA PHE A 266 -3.84 -3.35 19.94
C PHE A 266 -3.24 -4.53 19.17
N SER A 267 -4.08 -5.52 18.91
CA SER A 267 -3.78 -6.67 18.06
C SER A 267 -4.78 -6.79 16.94
N SER A 268 -4.32 -7.23 15.78
CA SER A 268 -5.18 -7.63 14.67
C SER A 268 -4.82 -9.04 14.23
N ILE A 269 -5.84 -9.85 13.96
CA ILE A 269 -5.73 -11.21 13.43
C ILE A 269 -6.50 -11.25 12.11
N ASP A 270 -5.87 -11.72 11.05
CA ASP A 270 -6.51 -11.95 9.74
C ASP A 270 -6.34 -13.41 9.35
N ILE A 271 -7.44 -14.07 9.04
CA ILE A 271 -7.50 -15.46 8.60
C ILE A 271 -8.21 -15.50 7.27
N PHE A 272 -7.57 -16.11 6.28
CA PHE A 272 -8.15 -16.34 4.96
C PHE A 272 -8.02 -17.81 4.58
N ASN A 273 -9.11 -18.43 4.17
CA ASN A 273 -9.16 -19.82 3.74
C ASN A 273 -9.90 -19.92 2.41
N TYR A 274 -9.29 -20.62 1.45
CA TYR A 274 -9.91 -21.02 0.19
C TYR A 274 -9.38 -22.39 -0.21
N ASN A 275 -10.22 -23.40 -0.11
CA ASN A 275 -9.88 -24.82 -0.33
C ASN A 275 -10.82 -25.50 -1.32
N ASN A 276 -11.53 -24.75 -2.16
CA ASN A 276 -12.51 -25.27 -3.12
C ASN A 276 -11.92 -25.17 -4.54
N PRO A 277 -11.34 -26.24 -5.12
CA PRO A 277 -10.81 -26.22 -6.47
C PRO A 277 -11.96 -26.05 -7.49
N ILE A 278 -11.82 -25.10 -8.40
CA ILE A 278 -12.78 -24.80 -9.45
C ILE A 278 -12.03 -24.69 -10.77
N ASP A 279 -12.56 -25.29 -11.82
CA ASP A 279 -12.12 -25.24 -13.21
C ASP A 279 -13.35 -24.93 -14.08
N ASN A 280 -13.66 -23.64 -14.29
CA ASN A 280 -14.79 -23.22 -15.13
C ASN A 280 -14.40 -23.09 -16.60
N ASN A 281 -13.13 -22.97 -16.91
CA ASN A 281 -12.63 -22.88 -18.28
C ASN A 281 -12.34 -24.25 -18.89
N GLU A 282 -12.45 -25.34 -18.09
CA GLU A 282 -12.26 -26.74 -18.49
C GLU A 282 -10.88 -27.01 -19.12
N ASP A 283 -9.82 -26.40 -18.57
CA ASP A 283 -8.45 -26.69 -19.01
C ASP A 283 -7.75 -27.77 -18.15
N GLY A 284 -8.42 -28.22 -17.10
CA GLY A 284 -7.95 -29.26 -16.19
C GLY A 284 -7.13 -28.72 -15.01
N PHE A 285 -6.98 -27.38 -14.91
CA PHE A 285 -6.28 -26.68 -13.83
C PHE A 285 -7.23 -25.87 -12.96
N THR A 286 -6.79 -25.58 -11.75
CA THR A 286 -7.56 -24.70 -10.85
C THR A 286 -7.53 -23.25 -11.36
N ASP A 287 -8.69 -22.64 -11.60
CA ASP A 287 -8.84 -21.24 -12.03
C ASP A 287 -8.24 -20.23 -11.05
N LEU A 288 -8.24 -20.56 -9.76
CA LEU A 288 -7.71 -19.74 -8.70
C LEU A 288 -6.91 -20.62 -7.73
N SER A 289 -5.71 -20.18 -7.37
CA SER A 289 -4.90 -20.90 -6.40
C SER A 289 -5.59 -21.02 -5.05
N LEU A 290 -5.62 -22.22 -4.51
CA LEU A 290 -6.06 -22.52 -3.15
C LEU A 290 -5.13 -21.86 -2.14
N LYS A 291 -5.64 -21.45 -0.97
CA LYS A 291 -4.86 -20.66 -0.05
C LYS A 291 -5.36 -20.73 1.38
N ASN A 292 -4.42 -20.95 2.30
CA ASN A 292 -4.62 -20.78 3.73
C ASN A 292 -3.63 -19.74 4.24
N ARG A 293 -4.14 -18.67 4.85
CA ARG A 293 -3.30 -17.57 5.36
C ARG A 293 -3.71 -17.18 6.76
N TYR A 294 -2.70 -16.99 7.62
CA TYR A 294 -2.83 -16.51 8.98
C TYR A 294 -1.88 -15.32 9.17
N SER A 295 -2.40 -14.20 9.64
CA SER A 295 -1.59 -13.02 9.94
C SER A 295 -1.96 -12.44 11.29
N ILE A 296 -0.94 -12.06 12.07
CA ILE A 296 -1.09 -11.37 13.33
C ILE A 296 -0.30 -10.08 13.26
N PHE A 297 -0.92 -8.97 13.58
CA PHE A 297 -0.32 -7.64 13.62
C PHE A 297 -0.54 -7.04 14.99
N ASN A 298 0.54 -6.59 15.66
CA ASN A 298 0.47 -5.95 16.97
C ASN A 298 1.15 -4.59 16.90
N LYS A 299 0.53 -3.58 17.51
CA LYS A 299 1.10 -2.23 17.63
C LYS A 299 1.08 -1.82 19.09
N PHE A 300 2.24 -1.32 19.55
CA PHE A 300 2.46 -0.88 20.91
C PHE A 300 2.95 0.56 20.88
N GLN A 301 2.41 1.40 21.76
CA GLN A 301 2.81 2.78 21.93
C GLN A 301 3.11 3.06 23.39
N PHE A 302 4.29 3.65 23.63
CA PHE A 302 4.75 4.01 24.95
C PHE A 302 4.82 5.53 25.06
N PHE A 303 4.11 6.09 26.03
CA PHE A 303 4.03 7.52 26.24
C PHE A 303 4.90 7.92 27.45
N ASN A 304 5.54 9.09 27.37
CA ASN A 304 6.23 9.67 28.50
C ASN A 304 5.26 10.30 29.52
N LYS A 305 5.79 10.85 30.60
CA LYS A 305 4.97 11.50 31.64
C LYS A 305 4.18 12.72 31.15
N ASN A 306 4.60 13.33 30.05
CA ASN A 306 3.99 14.53 29.45
C ASN A 306 3.00 14.18 28.34
N GLY A 307 2.65 12.90 28.15
CA GLY A 307 1.75 12.45 27.11
C GLY A 307 2.37 12.37 25.70
N ALA A 308 3.63 12.73 25.51
CA ALA A 308 4.30 12.53 24.24
C ALA A 308 4.55 11.05 23.98
N ASN A 309 4.50 10.64 22.71
CA ASN A 309 4.73 9.25 22.30
C ASN A 309 6.18 9.05 21.83
N PRO A 310 7.12 8.69 22.72
CA PRO A 310 8.52 8.55 22.36
C PRO A 310 8.84 7.26 21.62
N LEU A 311 8.03 6.19 21.77
CA LEU A 311 8.30 4.87 21.20
C LEU A 311 7.04 4.21 20.66
N ASN A 312 7.09 3.86 19.38
CA ASN A 312 6.16 2.93 18.73
C ASN A 312 6.90 1.64 18.36
N LEU A 313 6.27 0.51 18.60
CA LEU A 313 6.75 -0.80 18.20
C LEU A 313 5.63 -1.52 17.43
N THR A 314 5.95 -2.08 16.28
CA THR A 314 5.04 -2.91 15.49
C THR A 314 5.66 -4.29 15.29
N LEU A 315 4.88 -5.34 15.50
CA LEU A 315 5.27 -6.73 15.25
C LEU A 315 4.23 -7.36 14.35
N ARG A 316 4.68 -8.06 13.32
CA ARG A 316 3.82 -8.80 12.39
C ARG A 316 4.37 -10.18 12.14
N TYR A 317 3.45 -11.16 12.09
CA TYR A 317 3.71 -12.53 11.63
C TYR A 317 2.73 -12.85 10.50
N LEU A 318 3.21 -13.51 9.47
CA LEU A 318 2.44 -14.01 8.35
C LEU A 318 2.87 -15.45 8.04
N ASN A 319 1.88 -16.33 7.97
CA ASN A 319 2.03 -17.66 7.39
C ASN A 319 1.03 -17.79 6.25
N GLU A 320 1.47 -18.22 5.08
CA GLU A 320 0.62 -18.49 3.94
C GLU A 320 1.05 -19.80 3.28
N ASP A 321 0.12 -20.71 3.10
CA ASP A 321 0.22 -21.87 2.23
C ASP A 321 -0.70 -21.65 1.03
N ARG A 322 -0.10 -21.64 -0.17
CA ARG A 322 -0.77 -21.40 -1.45
C ARG A 322 -0.40 -22.50 -2.42
N TRP A 323 -1.38 -23.03 -3.11
CA TRP A 323 -1.16 -24.03 -4.15
C TRP A 323 -2.22 -23.97 -5.24
N GLY A 324 -1.86 -24.43 -6.42
CA GLY A 324 -2.74 -24.59 -7.58
C GLY A 324 -2.14 -25.61 -8.52
N GLY A 325 -2.90 -26.07 -9.50
CA GLY A 325 -2.43 -27.09 -10.43
C GLY A 325 -3.57 -27.84 -11.07
N GLN A 326 -3.28 -29.05 -11.56
CA GLN A 326 -4.30 -29.98 -12.02
C GLN A 326 -5.35 -30.21 -10.93
N MET A 327 -6.58 -30.49 -11.31
CA MET A 327 -7.72 -30.52 -10.37
C MET A 327 -7.59 -31.58 -9.27
N ASP A 328 -6.76 -32.59 -9.48
CA ASP A 328 -6.43 -33.64 -8.49
C ASP A 328 -5.16 -33.38 -7.68
N PHE A 329 -4.46 -32.26 -7.92
CA PHE A 329 -3.25 -31.89 -7.18
C PHE A 329 -3.53 -31.64 -5.69
N THR A 330 -2.73 -32.29 -4.85
CA THR A 330 -2.81 -32.18 -3.39
C THR A 330 -1.44 -31.86 -2.78
N GLU A 331 -1.40 -31.58 -1.49
CA GLU A 331 -0.14 -31.37 -0.76
C GLU A 331 0.83 -32.59 -0.85
N GLN A 332 0.30 -33.79 -1.06
CA GLN A 332 1.10 -35.00 -1.19
C GLN A 332 1.84 -35.11 -2.53
N ASP A 333 1.41 -34.34 -3.54
CA ASP A 333 1.97 -34.35 -4.89
C ASP A 333 3.10 -33.32 -5.06
N ARG A 334 3.36 -32.49 -4.06
CA ARG A 334 4.45 -31.49 -4.06
C ARG A 334 5.78 -32.11 -4.39
N GLY A 335 6.44 -31.65 -5.46
CA GLY A 335 7.74 -32.16 -5.93
C GLY A 335 7.69 -33.57 -6.53
N LYS A 336 6.51 -34.08 -6.90
CA LYS A 336 6.31 -35.39 -7.54
C LYS A 336 5.71 -35.24 -8.94
N ASN A 337 5.82 -36.33 -9.72
CA ASN A 337 5.26 -36.41 -11.08
C ASN A 337 3.88 -37.11 -11.13
N THR A 338 3.17 -37.18 -10.01
CA THR A 338 1.85 -37.81 -9.92
C THR A 338 0.76 -36.89 -10.46
N SER A 339 0.75 -35.63 -10.05
CA SER A 339 -0.09 -34.55 -10.55
C SER A 339 0.70 -33.26 -10.54
N TYR A 340 0.57 -32.43 -11.58
CA TYR A 340 1.30 -31.17 -11.66
C TYR A 340 0.62 -30.09 -10.83
N GLY A 341 1.45 -29.37 -10.07
CA GLY A 341 1.01 -28.19 -9.36
C GLY A 341 2.17 -27.31 -8.95
N GLU A 342 1.82 -26.09 -8.61
CA GLU A 342 2.70 -25.08 -8.05
C GLU A 342 2.24 -24.78 -6.62
N SER A 343 3.17 -24.77 -5.68
CA SER A 343 2.86 -24.58 -4.27
C SER A 343 3.91 -23.71 -3.62
N ILE A 344 3.46 -22.77 -2.78
CA ILE A 344 4.32 -21.80 -2.10
C ILE A 344 3.94 -21.72 -0.63
N LEU A 345 4.84 -22.16 0.24
CA LEU A 345 4.71 -22.06 1.68
C LEU A 345 5.60 -20.90 2.17
N THR A 346 4.98 -19.90 2.78
CA THR A 346 5.65 -18.69 3.24
C THR A 346 5.52 -18.52 4.74
N ASN A 347 6.64 -18.26 5.43
CA ASN A 347 6.69 -17.80 6.80
C ASN A 347 7.42 -16.45 6.85
N ARG A 348 6.79 -15.46 7.46
CA ARG A 348 7.35 -14.12 7.51
C ARG A 348 7.17 -13.48 8.89
N VAL A 349 8.24 -12.92 9.42
CA VAL A 349 8.25 -12.14 10.66
C VAL A 349 8.76 -10.74 10.36
N GLU A 350 8.05 -9.74 10.84
CA GLU A 350 8.44 -8.34 10.70
C GLU A 350 8.38 -7.64 12.06
N ALA A 351 9.34 -6.77 12.29
CA ALA A 351 9.34 -5.87 13.42
C ALA A 351 9.74 -4.47 12.97
N SER A 352 9.07 -3.45 13.45
CA SER A 352 9.51 -2.07 13.23
C SER A 352 9.39 -1.25 14.50
N SER A 353 10.26 -0.27 14.65
CA SER A 353 10.22 0.65 15.77
C SER A 353 10.49 2.08 15.31
N PHE A 354 9.83 3.00 15.97
CA PHE A 354 10.02 4.44 15.81
C PHE A 354 10.25 5.04 17.19
N TYR A 355 11.36 5.73 17.37
CA TYR A 355 11.71 6.39 18.61
C TYR A 355 12.03 7.87 18.36
N GLN A 356 11.40 8.76 19.11
CA GLN A 356 11.67 10.19 19.07
C GLN A 356 12.47 10.58 20.32
N PHE A 357 13.75 10.98 20.16
CA PHE A 357 14.63 11.31 21.27
C PHE A 357 14.15 12.54 22.06
N SER A 358 13.65 13.56 21.35
CA SER A 358 13.12 14.78 21.92
C SER A 358 12.34 15.54 20.87
N GLU A 359 11.19 16.07 21.25
CA GLU A 359 10.40 16.96 20.37
C GLU A 359 11.18 18.24 20.03
N GLN A 360 11.92 18.81 20.99
CA GLN A 360 12.71 20.01 20.77
C GLN A 360 13.90 19.80 19.84
N LYS A 361 14.49 18.60 19.83
CA LYS A 361 15.65 18.27 18.98
C LYS A 361 15.24 17.75 17.62
N ASN A 362 13.97 17.38 17.42
CA ASN A 362 13.46 16.80 16.17
C ASN A 362 14.34 15.67 15.60
N LEU A 363 14.89 14.86 16.50
CA LEU A 363 15.74 13.71 16.18
C LEU A 363 14.91 12.44 16.35
N LYS A 364 14.82 11.66 15.25
CA LYS A 364 14.01 10.44 15.18
C LYS A 364 14.89 9.26 14.77
N TRP A 365 14.65 8.12 15.39
CA TRP A 365 15.31 6.86 15.05
C TRP A 365 14.25 5.84 14.64
N GLN A 366 14.43 5.28 13.47
CA GLN A 366 13.53 4.32 12.85
C GLN A 366 14.28 3.03 12.56
N ASN A 367 13.69 1.89 12.88
CA ASN A 367 14.28 0.60 12.59
C ASN A 367 13.21 -0.32 12.03
N SER A 368 13.59 -1.18 11.08
CA SER A 368 12.79 -2.33 10.66
C SER A 368 13.65 -3.57 10.49
N PHE A 369 13.03 -4.70 10.71
CA PHE A 369 13.58 -6.02 10.52
C PHE A 369 12.55 -6.89 9.85
N SER A 370 12.95 -7.67 8.86
CA SER A 370 12.12 -8.72 8.27
C SER A 370 12.92 -10.00 8.09
N PHE A 371 12.28 -11.10 8.40
CA PHE A 371 12.74 -12.45 8.08
C PHE A 371 11.67 -13.13 7.23
N HIS A 372 12.08 -13.66 6.09
CA HIS A 372 11.24 -14.38 5.15
C HIS A 372 11.84 -15.76 4.88
N ASP A 373 11.03 -16.79 5.05
CA ASP A 373 11.37 -18.19 4.76
C ASP A 373 10.31 -18.74 3.82
N GLN A 374 10.73 -19.15 2.62
CA GLN A 374 9.87 -19.64 1.56
C GLN A 374 10.32 -21.02 1.12
N LYS A 375 9.34 -21.93 0.95
CA LYS A 375 9.49 -23.21 0.28
C LYS A 375 8.47 -23.30 -0.83
N SER A 376 8.91 -23.56 -2.04
CA SER A 376 8.04 -23.61 -3.21
C SER A 376 8.34 -24.85 -4.03
N TRP A 377 7.32 -25.33 -4.71
CA TRP A 377 7.41 -26.44 -5.65
C TRP A 377 6.73 -26.03 -6.95
N TYR A 378 7.44 -26.18 -8.04
CA TYR A 378 6.97 -25.90 -9.40
C TYR A 378 7.09 -27.19 -10.20
N GLY A 379 6.03 -28.03 -10.19
CA GLY A 379 6.11 -29.40 -10.64
C GLY A 379 7.16 -30.19 -9.86
N LEU A 380 8.24 -30.61 -10.53
CA LEU A 380 9.35 -31.37 -9.93
C LEU A 380 10.44 -30.50 -9.30
N VAL A 381 10.43 -29.21 -9.58
CA VAL A 381 11.47 -28.28 -9.10
C VAL A 381 11.10 -27.77 -7.73
N ASP A 382 11.97 -27.95 -6.75
CA ASP A 382 11.89 -27.35 -5.43
C ASP A 382 12.74 -26.08 -5.36
N TYR A 383 12.17 -25.03 -4.76
CA TYR A 383 12.84 -23.78 -4.50
C TYR A 383 12.69 -23.42 -3.03
N GLU A 384 13.81 -23.33 -2.32
CA GLU A 384 13.87 -22.88 -0.94
C GLU A 384 14.66 -21.57 -0.85
N ALA A 385 14.06 -20.53 -0.27
CA ALA A 385 14.72 -19.23 -0.13
C ALA A 385 14.52 -18.63 1.25
N LYS A 386 15.60 -18.01 1.76
CA LYS A 386 15.59 -17.27 3.03
C LYS A 386 16.15 -15.89 2.82
N GLN A 387 15.43 -14.89 3.31
CA GLN A 387 15.85 -13.49 3.26
C GLN A 387 15.76 -12.85 4.63
N ILE A 388 16.80 -12.12 5.00
CA ILE A 388 16.82 -11.24 6.18
C ILE A 388 17.13 -9.84 5.70
N ILE A 389 16.28 -8.89 6.08
CA ILE A 389 16.52 -7.46 5.83
C ILE A 389 16.47 -6.73 7.15
N GLY A 390 17.52 -5.97 7.46
CA GLY A 390 17.58 -5.02 8.54
C GLY A 390 17.71 -3.60 7.99
N PHE A 391 16.98 -2.66 8.58
CA PHE A 391 17.05 -1.26 8.21
C PHE A 391 17.08 -0.40 9.48
N SER A 392 17.96 0.59 9.51
CA SER A 392 18.04 1.57 10.58
C SER A 392 18.27 2.95 9.98
N GLN A 393 17.50 3.93 10.42
CA GLN A 393 17.60 5.30 9.92
C GLN A 393 17.50 6.31 11.08
N LEU A 394 18.47 7.19 11.17
CA LEU A 394 18.47 8.33 12.08
C LEU A 394 18.20 9.58 11.25
N THR A 395 17.17 10.34 11.61
CA THR A 395 16.78 11.57 10.91
C THR A 395 16.80 12.75 11.88
N TRP A 396 17.30 13.87 11.40
CA TRP A 396 17.28 15.15 12.08
C TRP A 396 16.57 16.18 11.21
N HIS A 397 15.56 16.80 11.79
CA HIS A 397 14.77 17.85 11.15
C HIS A 397 15.02 19.20 11.84
N LYS A 398 15.22 20.25 11.05
CA LYS A 398 15.44 21.60 11.57
C LYS A 398 14.83 22.66 10.65
N SER A 399 13.94 23.49 11.22
CA SER A 399 13.51 24.72 10.56
C SER A 399 14.57 25.79 10.75
N LEU A 400 15.05 26.36 9.63
CA LEU A 400 16.03 27.45 9.61
C LEU A 400 15.29 28.75 9.21
N GLY A 401 14.83 29.47 10.23
CA GLY A 401 13.90 30.59 10.03
C GLY A 401 12.54 30.15 9.50
N ASN A 402 11.87 31.02 8.76
CA ASN A 402 10.52 30.75 8.21
C ASN A 402 10.54 30.18 6.78
N LYS A 403 11.71 30.09 6.15
CA LYS A 403 11.83 29.74 4.72
C LYS A 403 12.39 28.36 4.45
N ASN A 404 13.25 27.82 5.30
CA ASN A 404 13.94 26.55 5.09
C ASN A 404 13.48 25.51 6.10
N ASN A 405 13.16 24.33 5.61
CA ASN A 405 12.89 23.13 6.40
C ASN A 405 13.87 22.02 5.99
N LEU A 406 14.97 21.93 6.74
CA LEU A 406 16.04 20.99 6.50
C LEU A 406 15.73 19.64 7.15
N LEU A 407 15.82 18.57 6.38
CA LEU A 407 15.82 17.18 6.81
C LEU A 407 17.16 16.57 6.41
N SER A 408 17.88 15.98 7.36
CA SER A 408 19.07 15.19 7.08
C SER A 408 19.01 13.86 7.80
N GLY A 409 19.69 12.87 7.28
CA GLY A 409 19.67 11.56 7.91
C GLY A 409 20.78 10.64 7.42
N PHE A 410 21.01 9.64 8.25
CA PHE A 410 21.88 8.51 7.96
C PHE A 410 21.03 7.23 7.99
N ALA A 411 21.14 6.41 6.96
CA ALA A 411 20.45 5.15 6.84
C ALA A 411 21.46 4.01 6.68
N LEU A 412 21.13 2.86 7.23
CA LEU A 412 21.91 1.63 7.07
C LEU A 412 20.94 0.50 6.75
N ARG A 413 21.15 -0.17 5.61
CA ARG A 413 20.41 -1.36 5.22
C ARG A 413 21.35 -2.55 5.23
N TYR A 414 20.90 -3.67 5.76
CA TYR A 414 21.51 -4.98 5.65
C TYR A 414 20.59 -5.91 4.88
N ASN A 415 21.10 -6.64 3.92
CA ASN A 415 20.42 -7.72 3.22
C ASN A 415 21.23 -9.00 3.30
N SER A 416 20.56 -10.09 3.58
CA SER A 416 21.11 -11.45 3.46
C SER A 416 20.08 -12.30 2.74
N TYR A 417 20.43 -12.81 1.59
CA TYR A 417 19.61 -13.68 0.78
C TYR A 417 20.34 -14.98 0.48
N ASN A 418 19.62 -16.10 0.51
CA ASN A 418 20.13 -17.41 0.15
C ASN A 418 19.01 -18.29 -0.40
N ASP A 419 19.29 -19.04 -1.45
CA ASP A 419 18.39 -20.03 -2.04
C ASP A 419 19.15 -21.32 -2.38
N ASN A 420 18.41 -22.34 -2.86
CA ASN A 420 18.97 -23.64 -3.26
C ASN A 420 19.25 -23.75 -4.77
N THR A 421 19.17 -22.66 -5.54
CA THR A 421 19.45 -22.70 -6.99
C THR A 421 20.96 -22.83 -7.26
N ALA A 422 21.30 -23.44 -8.39
CA ALA A 422 22.69 -23.57 -8.83
C ALA A 422 23.41 -22.22 -9.06
N ALA A 423 22.65 -21.15 -9.29
CA ALA A 423 23.20 -19.81 -9.49
C ALA A 423 23.59 -19.13 -8.17
N THR A 424 23.04 -19.54 -7.04
CA THR A 424 23.35 -19.01 -5.71
C THR A 424 24.36 -19.89 -4.98
N LEU A 425 25.63 -19.85 -5.41
CA LEU A 425 26.70 -20.66 -4.81
C LEU A 425 26.96 -20.37 -3.32
N LYS A 426 26.63 -19.17 -2.86
CA LYS A 426 26.73 -18.72 -1.46
C LYS A 426 25.73 -17.62 -1.18
N ALA A 427 25.32 -17.48 0.08
CA ALA A 427 24.42 -16.43 0.52
C ALA A 427 24.93 -15.03 0.08
N ASP A 428 24.07 -14.28 -0.58
CA ASP A 428 24.34 -12.89 -0.96
C ASP A 428 24.11 -11.99 0.26
N LYS A 429 25.18 -11.37 0.74
CA LYS A 429 25.17 -10.52 1.95
C LYS A 429 25.83 -9.21 1.65
N TRP A 430 25.09 -8.12 1.90
CA TRP A 430 25.63 -6.78 1.69
C TRP A 430 25.05 -5.76 2.67
N TRP A 431 25.81 -4.68 2.82
CA TRP A 431 25.44 -3.49 3.57
C TRP A 431 25.32 -2.32 2.62
N LEU A 432 24.33 -1.47 2.84
CA LEU A 432 24.08 -0.25 2.08
C LEU A 432 23.96 0.93 3.06
N PRO A 433 25.08 1.49 3.56
CA PRO A 433 25.05 2.75 4.27
C PRO A 433 24.72 3.90 3.31
N GLY A 434 23.86 4.80 3.74
CA GLY A 434 23.44 5.97 2.97
C GLY A 434 23.33 7.21 3.83
N PHE A 435 23.70 8.34 3.24
CA PHE A 435 23.49 9.67 3.82
C PHE A 435 22.59 10.47 2.90
N PHE A 436 21.67 11.25 3.47
CA PHE A 436 20.82 12.12 2.70
C PHE A 436 20.58 13.47 3.39
N VAL A 437 20.32 14.47 2.56
CA VAL A 437 19.91 15.79 2.94
C VAL A 437 18.82 16.28 2.02
N GLN A 438 17.81 16.93 2.58
CA GLN A 438 16.70 17.50 1.84
C GLN A 438 16.32 18.85 2.48
N ASP A 439 16.17 19.89 1.67
CA ASP A 439 15.69 21.19 2.12
C ASP A 439 14.43 21.59 1.33
N ASN A 440 13.40 21.99 2.05
CA ASN A 440 12.22 22.59 1.46
C ASN A 440 12.29 24.11 1.66
N PHE A 441 12.65 24.82 0.59
CA PHE A 441 12.81 26.26 0.56
C PHE A 441 11.54 26.97 0.08
N LYS A 442 10.94 27.79 0.94
CA LYS A 442 9.78 28.64 0.61
C LYS A 442 10.26 29.99 0.08
N PHE A 443 10.07 30.22 -1.23
CA PHE A 443 10.32 31.55 -1.84
C PHE A 443 9.28 32.57 -1.38
N SER A 444 8.01 32.13 -1.35
CA SER A 444 6.82 32.89 -0.95
C SER A 444 5.75 31.90 -0.42
N ASP A 445 4.61 32.43 0.00
CA ASP A 445 3.50 31.59 0.51
C ASP A 445 2.91 30.67 -0.58
N ASN A 446 3.10 31.02 -1.85
CA ASN A 446 2.57 30.25 -2.99
C ASN A 446 3.65 29.48 -3.78
N GLN A 447 4.95 29.61 -3.45
CA GLN A 447 6.04 28.97 -4.19
C GLN A 447 7.05 28.33 -3.26
N GLN A 448 7.40 27.09 -3.52
CA GLN A 448 8.44 26.39 -2.79
C GLN A 448 9.22 25.43 -3.69
N LEU A 449 10.45 25.19 -3.32
CA LEU A 449 11.39 24.29 -3.96
C LEU A 449 11.93 23.30 -2.94
N LEU A 450 11.76 22.04 -3.21
CA LEU A 450 12.41 20.97 -2.46
C LEU A 450 13.61 20.49 -3.25
N PHE A 451 14.77 20.55 -2.64
CA PHE A 451 16.00 19.94 -3.14
C PHE A 451 16.40 18.81 -2.22
N GLY A 452 16.76 17.65 -2.77
CA GLY A 452 17.22 16.49 -2.02
C GLY A 452 18.42 15.86 -2.69
N TRP A 453 19.33 15.35 -1.87
CA TRP A 453 20.49 14.58 -2.30
C TRP A 453 20.68 13.38 -1.40
N ARG A 454 20.87 12.22 -2.00
CA ARG A 454 21.22 10.99 -1.29
C ARG A 454 22.44 10.36 -1.94
N THR A 455 23.33 9.83 -1.11
CA THR A 455 24.46 8.99 -1.52
C THR A 455 24.39 7.68 -0.74
N ASP A 456 24.35 6.57 -1.44
CA ASP A 456 24.47 5.22 -0.87
C ASP A 456 25.81 4.61 -1.31
N PHE A 457 26.40 3.78 -0.46
CA PHE A 457 27.62 3.04 -0.78
C PHE A 457 27.33 1.54 -0.81
N HIS A 458 27.48 0.94 -1.98
CA HIS A 458 27.37 -0.51 -2.16
C HIS A 458 28.74 -1.15 -2.33
N SER A 459 29.01 -2.28 -1.63
CA SER A 459 30.34 -2.91 -1.61
C SER A 459 30.87 -3.33 -2.99
N LYS A 460 29.98 -3.68 -3.93
CA LYS A 460 30.35 -4.06 -5.31
C LYS A 460 30.31 -2.87 -6.26
N HIS A 461 29.33 -1.98 -6.12
CA HIS A 461 29.02 -0.94 -7.12
C HIS A 461 29.47 0.46 -6.72
N GLY A 462 30.13 0.62 -5.56
CA GLY A 462 30.66 1.90 -5.06
C GLY A 462 29.57 2.90 -4.67
N PHE A 463 29.82 4.18 -4.89
CA PHE A 463 28.90 5.26 -4.55
C PHE A 463 27.81 5.44 -5.61
N ILE A 464 26.57 5.46 -5.17
CA ILE A 464 25.37 5.70 -5.99
C ILE A 464 24.67 6.95 -5.47
N ASN A 465 24.52 7.94 -6.35
CA ASN A 465 23.90 9.23 -6.02
C ASN A 465 22.48 9.31 -6.57
N SER A 466 21.57 9.86 -5.80
CA SER A 466 20.16 10.05 -6.16
C SER A 466 19.72 11.48 -5.83
N PRO A 467 20.01 12.45 -6.74
CA PRO A 467 19.53 13.82 -6.61
C PRO A 467 18.02 13.88 -6.87
N ARG A 468 17.34 14.87 -6.24
CA ARG A 468 15.94 15.16 -6.46
C ARG A 468 15.68 16.66 -6.36
N ILE A 469 14.80 17.15 -7.22
CA ILE A 469 14.29 18.52 -7.17
C ILE A 469 12.79 18.50 -7.42
N ASN A 470 12.02 19.22 -6.59
CA ASN A 470 10.58 19.39 -6.78
C ASN A 470 10.22 20.87 -6.60
N TYR A 471 9.56 21.45 -7.57
CA TYR A 471 9.01 22.79 -7.51
C TYR A 471 7.50 22.72 -7.39
N GLN A 472 6.94 23.54 -6.50
CA GLN A 472 5.49 23.73 -6.35
C GLN A 472 5.13 25.20 -6.53
N LEU A 473 4.10 25.42 -7.33
CA LEU A 473 3.42 26.70 -7.48
C LEU A 473 1.94 26.52 -7.12
N ASN A 474 1.48 27.17 -6.08
CA ASN A 474 0.05 27.31 -5.78
C ASN A 474 -0.48 28.48 -6.60
N ILE A 475 -1.20 28.17 -7.69
CA ILE A 475 -1.78 29.15 -8.60
C ILE A 475 -2.93 29.91 -7.90
N THR A 476 -3.72 29.15 -7.14
CA THR A 476 -4.77 29.63 -6.23
C THR A 476 -4.76 28.78 -4.97
N GLU A 477 -5.62 29.07 -4.00
CA GLU A 477 -5.80 28.23 -2.80
C GLU A 477 -6.24 26.78 -3.13
N ASN A 478 -6.87 26.60 -4.30
CA ASN A 478 -7.42 25.32 -4.74
C ASN A 478 -6.77 24.75 -6.00
N SER A 479 -5.72 25.42 -6.51
CA SER A 479 -5.00 25.00 -7.73
C SER A 479 -3.52 25.00 -7.48
N SER A 480 -2.83 23.88 -7.76
CA SER A 480 -1.38 23.77 -7.64
C SER A 480 -0.77 23.04 -8.82
N LEU A 481 0.37 23.53 -9.27
CA LEU A 481 1.26 22.90 -10.23
C LEU A 481 2.51 22.42 -9.50
N ARG A 482 2.89 21.16 -9.73
CA ARG A 482 4.13 20.58 -9.21
C ARG A 482 4.95 20.03 -10.35
N ILE A 483 6.26 20.29 -10.33
CA ILE A 483 7.21 19.77 -11.31
C ILE A 483 8.32 19.10 -10.51
N GLY A 484 8.55 17.81 -10.75
CA GLY A 484 9.53 17.01 -10.05
C GLY A 484 10.49 16.32 -11.00
N TYR A 485 11.77 16.36 -10.68
CA TYR A 485 12.82 15.56 -11.31
C TYR A 485 13.59 14.80 -10.23
N GLY A 486 13.99 13.56 -10.52
CA GLY A 486 14.82 12.79 -9.58
C GLY A 486 15.37 11.52 -10.21
N ASP A 487 16.50 11.09 -9.65
CA ASP A 487 17.15 9.84 -10.02
C ASP A 487 16.72 8.72 -9.05
N GLY A 488 16.66 7.51 -9.58
CA GLY A 488 16.42 6.29 -8.82
C GLY A 488 17.42 5.21 -9.19
N PHE A 489 17.62 4.25 -8.30
CA PHE A 489 18.44 3.08 -8.57
C PHE A 489 17.92 1.83 -7.86
N ARG A 490 18.35 0.67 -8.36
CA ARG A 490 18.05 -0.63 -7.78
C ARG A 490 19.21 -1.58 -7.98
N VAL A 491 19.57 -2.34 -6.93
CA VAL A 491 20.47 -3.48 -7.01
C VAL A 491 19.60 -4.73 -7.07
N VAL A 492 19.61 -5.40 -8.21
CA VAL A 492 18.67 -6.48 -8.53
C VAL A 492 19.18 -7.82 -8.00
N ASN A 493 18.25 -8.62 -7.48
CA ASN A 493 18.41 -10.06 -7.34
C ASN A 493 17.28 -10.76 -8.13
N VAL A 494 17.63 -11.37 -9.26
CA VAL A 494 16.67 -11.95 -10.21
C VAL A 494 15.76 -12.99 -9.56
N PHE A 495 16.28 -13.84 -8.68
CA PHE A 495 15.50 -14.92 -8.06
C PHE A 495 14.48 -14.43 -7.02
N THR A 496 14.59 -13.20 -6.54
CA THR A 496 13.59 -12.61 -5.64
C THR A 496 12.50 -11.85 -6.38
N GLU A 497 12.67 -11.55 -7.66
CA GLU A 497 11.89 -10.56 -8.37
C GLU A 497 11.22 -11.10 -9.63
N ASP A 498 11.84 -12.06 -10.31
CA ASP A 498 11.30 -12.66 -11.52
C ASP A 498 10.80 -14.09 -11.24
N HIS A 499 9.48 -14.26 -11.31
CA HIS A 499 8.85 -15.55 -11.08
C HIS A 499 9.22 -16.59 -12.14
N ALA A 500 9.43 -16.17 -13.39
CA ALA A 500 9.84 -17.06 -14.46
C ALA A 500 11.21 -17.73 -14.19
N ALA A 501 12.09 -17.04 -13.45
CA ALA A 501 13.36 -17.60 -13.00
C ALA A 501 13.22 -18.74 -11.98
N LEU A 502 12.05 -18.85 -11.32
CA LEU A 502 11.81 -19.81 -10.25
C LEU A 502 11.16 -21.10 -10.73
N THR A 503 10.49 -21.09 -11.88
CA THR A 503 9.69 -22.24 -12.34
C THR A 503 10.52 -23.48 -12.69
N GLY A 504 11.86 -23.31 -12.86
CA GLY A 504 12.77 -24.40 -13.21
C GLY A 504 12.54 -25.05 -14.58
N ALA A 505 11.55 -24.54 -15.32
CA ALA A 505 11.26 -25.00 -16.69
C ALA A 505 12.42 -24.71 -17.65
N ARG A 506 13.25 -23.71 -17.33
CA ARG A 506 14.39 -23.28 -18.15
C ARG A 506 15.62 -23.03 -17.29
N GLU A 507 16.80 -23.30 -17.84
CA GLU A 507 18.07 -22.98 -17.21
C GLU A 507 18.29 -21.46 -17.13
N ILE A 508 18.71 -20.94 -15.99
CA ILE A 508 19.00 -19.52 -15.80
C ILE A 508 20.46 -19.24 -16.13
N ILE A 509 20.68 -18.35 -17.10
CA ILE A 509 22.02 -17.94 -17.55
C ILE A 509 22.21 -16.44 -17.31
N PHE A 510 23.33 -16.06 -16.69
CA PHE A 510 23.79 -14.68 -16.60
C PHE A 510 24.95 -14.47 -17.57
N LEU A 511 24.77 -13.58 -18.56
CA LEU A 511 25.84 -13.31 -19.54
C LEU A 511 26.99 -12.47 -18.97
N GLU A 512 26.70 -11.72 -17.91
CA GLU A 512 27.61 -10.75 -17.31
C GLU A 512 27.30 -10.55 -15.82
N GLU A 513 28.19 -9.91 -15.08
CA GLU A 513 27.87 -9.42 -13.74
C GLU A 513 26.91 -8.24 -13.88
N LEU A 514 25.69 -8.40 -13.34
CA LEU A 514 24.64 -7.42 -13.52
C LEU A 514 24.95 -6.09 -12.80
N GLU A 515 24.92 -5.01 -13.54
CA GLU A 515 25.05 -3.64 -13.05
C GLU A 515 23.74 -3.14 -12.43
N PRO A 516 23.78 -2.25 -11.43
CA PRO A 516 22.56 -1.64 -10.88
C PRO A 516 21.76 -0.92 -11.96
N GLU A 517 20.48 -1.12 -11.94
CA GLU A 517 19.57 -0.34 -12.77
C GLU A 517 19.50 1.09 -12.26
N LYS A 518 19.43 2.05 -13.16
CA LYS A 518 19.33 3.48 -12.86
C LYS A 518 18.17 4.09 -13.64
N SER A 519 17.48 5.04 -13.04
CA SER A 519 16.41 5.78 -13.73
C SER A 519 16.55 7.28 -13.53
N LYS A 520 16.12 8.04 -14.55
CA LYS A 520 15.90 9.48 -14.50
C LYS A 520 14.43 9.73 -14.74
N ASN A 521 13.79 10.46 -13.84
CA ASN A 521 12.34 10.60 -13.83
C ASN A 521 11.95 12.07 -13.85
N LEU A 522 10.99 12.42 -14.71
CA LEU A 522 10.34 13.73 -14.77
C LEU A 522 8.85 13.53 -14.51
N ASN A 523 8.26 14.35 -13.66
CA ASN A 523 6.84 14.34 -13.37
C ASN A 523 6.30 15.76 -13.30
N ILE A 524 5.19 16.02 -13.99
CA ILE A 524 4.43 17.29 -13.93
C ILE A 524 3.03 16.94 -13.44
N ASN A 525 2.61 17.51 -12.32
CA ASN A 525 1.32 17.28 -11.72
C ASN A 525 0.52 18.58 -11.59
N LEU A 526 -0.72 18.55 -12.02
CA LEU A 526 -1.71 19.62 -11.85
C LEU A 526 -2.83 19.11 -10.95
N SER A 527 -3.09 19.80 -9.85
CA SER A 527 -4.21 19.54 -8.96
C SER A 527 -5.10 20.78 -8.92
N ASN A 528 -6.41 20.59 -9.10
CA ASN A 528 -7.39 21.67 -9.08
C ASN A 528 -8.70 21.20 -8.42
N SER A 529 -9.31 22.06 -7.60
CA SER A 529 -10.59 21.79 -6.96
C SER A 529 -11.53 22.98 -7.11
N TRP A 530 -12.72 22.72 -7.61
CA TRP A 530 -13.79 23.71 -7.74
C TRP A 530 -14.93 23.34 -6.80
N ASN A 531 -15.29 24.25 -5.92
CA ASN A 531 -16.35 24.07 -4.95
C ASN A 531 -17.47 25.09 -5.18
N THR A 532 -18.68 24.58 -5.30
CA THR A 532 -19.92 25.38 -5.34
C THR A 532 -20.87 24.85 -4.26
N ASP A 533 -21.96 25.56 -3.99
CA ASP A 533 -22.97 25.12 -3.01
C ASP A 533 -23.61 23.75 -3.34
N ASN A 534 -23.55 23.32 -4.60
CA ASN A 534 -24.21 22.10 -5.06
C ASN A 534 -23.26 20.99 -5.48
N LEU A 535 -21.99 21.34 -5.76
CA LEU A 535 -21.06 20.43 -6.45
C LEU A 535 -19.62 20.75 -6.09
N GLN A 536 -18.86 19.69 -5.82
CA GLN A 536 -17.39 19.72 -5.77
C GLN A 536 -16.85 18.91 -6.94
N ILE A 537 -15.87 19.48 -7.65
CA ILE A 537 -15.09 18.79 -8.69
C ILE A 537 -13.64 18.86 -8.28
N THR A 538 -12.95 17.73 -8.24
CA THR A 538 -11.50 17.66 -8.06
C THR A 538 -10.89 17.00 -9.28
N LEU A 539 -9.90 17.68 -9.88
CA LEU A 539 -9.09 17.17 -11.00
C LEU A 539 -7.65 17.01 -10.55
N GLU A 540 -7.11 15.83 -10.73
CA GLU A 540 -5.67 15.59 -10.62
C GLU A 540 -5.14 14.99 -11.92
N SER A 541 -4.15 15.62 -12.52
CA SER A 541 -3.54 15.16 -13.76
C SER A 541 -2.04 15.15 -13.63
N SER A 542 -1.40 14.10 -14.15
CA SER A 542 0.05 13.99 -14.17
C SER A 542 0.53 13.55 -15.54
N VAL A 543 1.63 14.16 -16.00
CA VAL A 543 2.42 13.70 -17.14
C VAL A 543 3.77 13.27 -16.59
N PHE A 544 4.24 12.10 -16.99
CA PHE A 544 5.47 11.55 -16.47
C PHE A 544 6.31 10.86 -17.56
N GLU A 545 7.61 10.86 -17.36
CA GLU A 545 8.58 10.06 -18.10
C GLU A 545 9.65 9.54 -17.15
N SER A 546 9.92 8.24 -17.21
CA SER A 546 11.03 7.57 -16.54
C SER A 546 11.89 6.91 -17.61
N ARG A 547 13.17 7.25 -17.66
CA ARG A 547 14.14 6.64 -18.57
C ARG A 547 15.14 5.82 -17.77
N PHE A 548 15.26 4.54 -18.13
CA PHE A 548 16.13 3.58 -17.48
C PHE A 548 17.40 3.35 -18.29
N SER A 549 18.51 3.24 -17.59
CA SER A 549 19.76 2.67 -18.09
C SER A 549 20.10 1.40 -17.32
N ASN A 550 20.82 0.49 -17.94
CA ASN A 550 21.18 -0.81 -17.37
C ASN A 550 19.96 -1.64 -16.89
N LYS A 551 18.78 -1.46 -17.50
CA LYS A 551 17.62 -2.30 -17.15
C LYS A 551 17.97 -3.75 -17.38
N ILE A 552 17.65 -4.61 -16.39
CA ILE A 552 17.87 -6.05 -16.51
C ILE A 552 16.63 -6.64 -17.20
N ILE A 553 16.87 -7.36 -18.29
CA ILE A 553 15.81 -7.97 -19.09
C ILE A 553 16.07 -9.47 -19.24
N PRO A 554 15.00 -10.30 -19.14
CA PRO A 554 15.06 -11.69 -19.54
C PRO A 554 14.94 -11.81 -21.07
N ASP A 555 15.75 -12.67 -21.66
CA ASP A 555 15.62 -13.13 -23.03
C ASP A 555 15.05 -14.56 -23.02
N PHE A 556 13.83 -14.71 -23.47
CA PHE A 556 13.10 -15.98 -23.56
C PHE A 556 13.16 -16.60 -24.95
N LEU A 557 13.70 -15.86 -25.96
CA LEU A 557 13.56 -16.20 -27.37
C LEU A 557 14.85 -16.78 -27.97
N THR A 558 16.02 -16.45 -27.39
CA THR A 558 17.31 -16.92 -27.93
C THR A 558 17.49 -18.44 -27.78
N ASN A 559 16.94 -19.04 -26.73
CA ASN A 559 17.00 -20.48 -26.47
C ASN A 559 15.79 -20.92 -25.66
N ASP A 560 14.99 -21.85 -26.18
CA ASP A 560 13.75 -22.33 -25.55
C ASP A 560 13.97 -23.05 -24.23
N ASN A 561 15.19 -23.55 -23.97
CA ASN A 561 15.56 -24.21 -22.71
C ASN A 561 16.24 -23.30 -21.69
N GLN A 562 16.43 -22.02 -22.04
CA GLN A 562 17.15 -21.07 -21.19
C GLN A 562 16.41 -19.74 -21.05
N ILE A 563 16.60 -19.08 -19.91
CA ILE A 563 16.27 -17.67 -19.71
C ILE A 563 17.60 -16.95 -19.50
N ILE A 564 17.94 -16.05 -20.42
CA ILE A 564 19.22 -15.34 -20.41
C ILE A 564 19.02 -13.94 -19.85
N TYR A 565 19.65 -13.62 -18.72
CA TYR A 565 19.59 -12.30 -18.10
C TYR A 565 20.83 -11.48 -18.43
N SER A 566 20.61 -10.25 -18.85
CA SER A 566 21.67 -9.26 -19.10
C SER A 566 21.18 -7.85 -18.85
N ASN A 567 22.12 -6.91 -18.68
CA ASN A 567 21.77 -5.50 -18.74
C ASN A 567 21.42 -5.11 -20.19
N LEU A 568 20.36 -4.35 -20.37
CA LEU A 568 19.89 -3.90 -21.69
C LEU A 568 20.95 -3.05 -22.41
N SER A 569 21.39 -3.51 -23.56
CA SER A 569 22.24 -2.72 -24.47
C SER A 569 21.39 -1.61 -25.13
N GLY A 570 21.17 -0.50 -24.41
CA GLY A 570 20.29 0.57 -24.83
C GLY A 570 19.62 1.26 -23.66
N TYR A 571 18.30 1.50 -23.75
CA TYR A 571 17.53 2.11 -22.68
C TYR A 571 16.07 1.65 -22.68
N ALA A 572 15.42 1.78 -21.53
CA ALA A 572 13.98 1.60 -21.45
C ALA A 572 13.29 2.92 -21.06
N ILE A 573 12.03 3.05 -21.45
CA ILE A 573 11.18 4.19 -21.08
C ILE A 573 9.87 3.69 -20.48
N ALA A 574 9.36 4.43 -19.48
CA ALA A 574 7.98 4.36 -19.04
C ALA A 574 7.45 5.78 -18.98
N ARG A 575 6.51 6.13 -19.86
CA ARG A 575 5.94 7.47 -19.93
C ARG A 575 4.45 7.42 -20.16
N GLY A 576 3.77 8.47 -19.74
CA GLY A 576 2.33 8.49 -19.90
C GLY A 576 1.66 9.72 -19.31
N ILE A 577 0.34 9.68 -19.36
CA ILE A 577 -0.55 10.68 -18.80
C ILE A 577 -1.54 9.93 -17.92
N SER A 578 -1.70 10.38 -16.67
CA SER A 578 -2.77 9.91 -15.78
C SER A 578 -3.63 11.10 -15.36
N SER A 579 -4.96 10.90 -15.36
CA SER A 579 -5.91 11.92 -14.91
C SER A 579 -6.99 11.27 -14.06
N GLU A 580 -7.42 11.98 -13.02
CA GLU A 580 -8.41 11.53 -12.06
C GLU A 580 -9.38 12.67 -11.79
N ILE A 581 -10.67 12.41 -11.98
CA ILE A 581 -11.76 13.36 -11.75
C ILE A 581 -12.67 12.79 -10.68
N PHE A 582 -12.80 13.52 -9.58
CA PHE A 582 -13.81 13.27 -8.55
C PHE A 582 -14.91 14.30 -8.61
N LEU A 583 -16.14 13.85 -8.49
CA LEU A 583 -17.35 14.62 -8.53
C LEU A 583 -18.21 14.26 -7.31
N LYS A 584 -18.46 15.22 -6.43
CA LYS A 584 -19.35 15.06 -5.28
C LYS A 584 -20.52 16.01 -5.42
N MET A 585 -21.72 15.47 -5.44
CA MET A 585 -22.96 16.26 -5.43
C MET A 585 -23.45 16.40 -4.00
N TYR A 586 -23.91 17.61 -3.61
CA TYR A 586 -24.40 17.88 -2.26
C TYR A 586 -25.91 17.73 -2.10
N LYS A 587 -26.67 18.03 -3.17
CA LYS A 587 -28.14 17.88 -3.17
C LYS A 587 -28.60 16.45 -3.43
N ILE A 588 -27.79 15.69 -4.12
CA ILE A 588 -28.00 14.27 -4.42
C ILE A 588 -26.85 13.53 -3.73
N PRO A 589 -27.11 12.50 -2.91
CA PRO A 589 -26.06 11.77 -2.22
C PRO A 589 -25.28 10.84 -3.20
N LEU A 590 -24.63 11.46 -4.20
CA LEU A 590 -23.92 10.81 -5.30
C LEU A 590 -22.49 11.32 -5.38
N LYS A 591 -21.56 10.36 -5.38
CA LYS A 591 -20.14 10.60 -5.67
C LYS A 591 -19.77 9.81 -6.94
N LEU A 592 -19.11 10.46 -7.88
CA LEU A 592 -18.60 9.86 -9.11
C LEU A 592 -17.09 9.98 -9.17
N SER A 593 -16.41 8.98 -9.72
CA SER A 593 -15.02 9.09 -10.12
C SER A 593 -14.82 8.59 -11.54
N LEU A 594 -13.92 9.25 -12.27
CA LEU A 594 -13.45 8.82 -13.58
C LEU A 594 -11.94 9.00 -13.64
N ASN A 595 -11.24 7.92 -13.90
CA ASN A 595 -9.78 7.87 -13.86
C ASN A 595 -9.28 7.26 -15.16
N GLY A 596 -8.27 7.86 -15.77
CA GLY A 596 -7.66 7.37 -17.00
C GLY A 596 -6.15 7.40 -16.93
N THR A 597 -5.51 6.40 -17.51
CA THR A 597 -4.05 6.34 -17.67
C THR A 597 -3.74 5.87 -19.09
N LEU A 598 -2.88 6.60 -19.80
CA LEU A 598 -2.31 6.23 -21.10
C LEU A 598 -0.82 5.97 -20.90
N LEU A 599 -0.29 4.86 -21.41
CA LEU A 599 1.06 4.40 -21.16
C LEU A 599 1.81 4.03 -22.44
N ASP A 600 3.09 4.39 -22.51
CA ASP A 600 4.09 3.83 -23.42
C ASP A 600 5.26 3.31 -22.57
N VAL A 601 5.29 2.01 -22.35
CA VAL A 601 6.37 1.32 -21.63
C VAL A 601 7.10 0.45 -22.61
N SER A 602 8.35 0.80 -22.91
CA SER A 602 9.07 0.21 -24.03
C SER A 602 10.55 0.07 -23.74
N ASN A 603 11.14 -1.01 -24.25
CA ASN A 603 12.57 -1.25 -24.29
C ASN A 603 13.12 -0.88 -25.68
N PHE A 604 14.27 -0.26 -25.72
CA PHE A 604 15.03 0.08 -26.94
C PHE A 604 16.35 -0.68 -26.87
N LYS A 605 16.48 -1.72 -27.66
CA LYS A 605 17.67 -2.58 -27.73
C LYS A 605 18.41 -2.34 -29.05
N GLU A 606 19.71 -2.24 -29.02
CA GLU A 606 20.54 -2.18 -30.21
C GLU A 606 20.58 -3.57 -30.88
N ASN A 607 20.26 -3.64 -32.16
CA ASN A 607 20.40 -4.87 -32.94
C ASN A 607 21.83 -5.09 -33.43
N SER A 608 22.13 -6.22 -34.06
CA SER A 608 23.45 -6.58 -34.58
C SER A 608 23.97 -5.63 -35.64
N VAL A 609 23.17 -4.74 -36.20
CA VAL A 609 23.52 -3.76 -37.24
C VAL A 609 23.73 -2.35 -36.65
N GLY A 610 23.52 -2.18 -35.32
CA GLY A 610 23.64 -0.90 -34.61
C GLY A 610 22.40 -0.02 -34.63
N GLU A 611 21.23 -0.58 -35.01
CA GLU A 611 19.96 0.14 -35.01
C GLU A 611 19.18 -0.12 -33.70
N MET A 612 18.53 0.93 -33.20
CA MET A 612 17.68 0.83 -31.98
C MET A 612 16.32 0.28 -32.35
N VAL A 613 16.01 -0.93 -31.88
CA VAL A 613 14.74 -1.59 -32.06
C VAL A 613 13.86 -1.38 -30.83
N LYS A 614 12.67 -0.85 -31.04
CA LYS A 614 11.66 -0.64 -29.98
C LYS A 614 10.82 -1.90 -29.81
N SER A 615 10.66 -2.36 -28.57
CA SER A 615 9.69 -3.38 -28.17
C SER A 615 8.89 -2.92 -26.96
N GLN A 616 7.58 -3.17 -26.94
CA GLN A 616 6.76 -2.88 -25.77
C GLN A 616 7.15 -3.85 -24.64
N GLN A 617 7.17 -3.37 -23.39
CA GLN A 617 7.39 -4.21 -22.22
C GLN A 617 6.27 -5.23 -22.08
N LEU A 618 6.62 -6.46 -21.67
CA LEU A 618 5.65 -7.50 -21.34
C LEU A 618 4.78 -7.09 -20.16
N LEU A 619 3.56 -7.55 -20.13
CA LEU A 619 2.58 -7.37 -19.07
C LEU A 619 2.29 -5.89 -18.72
N ALA A 620 2.59 -4.93 -19.63
CA ALA A 620 2.23 -3.53 -19.48
C ALA A 620 1.04 -3.19 -20.39
N GLU A 621 -0.03 -2.62 -19.82
CA GLU A 621 -1.20 -2.17 -20.56
C GLU A 621 -0.90 -0.88 -21.33
N LYS A 622 -1.53 -0.69 -22.49
CA LYS A 622 -1.45 0.58 -23.26
C LYS A 622 -2.27 1.69 -22.62
N TYR A 623 -3.37 1.34 -21.98
CA TYR A 623 -4.22 2.27 -21.22
C TYR A 623 -5.05 1.53 -20.18
N SER A 624 -5.52 2.27 -19.19
CA SER A 624 -6.58 1.84 -18.29
C SER A 624 -7.57 2.97 -18.02
N ILE A 625 -8.85 2.63 -17.92
CA ILE A 625 -9.92 3.57 -17.56
C ILE A 625 -10.71 2.95 -16.42
N LYS A 626 -10.86 3.70 -15.32
CA LYS A 626 -11.59 3.26 -14.13
C LYS A 626 -12.67 4.26 -13.82
N TRP A 627 -13.87 3.79 -13.50
CA TRP A 627 -14.95 4.67 -13.07
C TRP A 627 -15.73 4.06 -11.93
N SER A 628 -16.28 4.92 -11.08
CA SER A 628 -17.15 4.49 -10.00
C SER A 628 -18.29 5.47 -9.77
N ALA A 629 -19.38 4.93 -9.28
CA ALA A 629 -20.53 5.68 -8.80
C ALA A 629 -20.91 5.15 -7.41
N ASN A 630 -20.93 6.04 -6.43
CA ASN A 630 -21.39 5.72 -5.09
C ASN A 630 -22.63 6.55 -4.81
N PHE A 631 -23.75 5.87 -4.52
CA PHE A 631 -25.04 6.44 -4.20
C PHE A 631 -25.50 5.99 -2.82
N TRP A 632 -25.83 6.96 -1.94
CA TRP A 632 -26.31 6.65 -0.62
C TRP A 632 -27.81 6.95 -0.48
N PHE A 633 -28.60 5.94 -0.12
CA PHE A 633 -30.02 6.01 0.15
C PHE A 633 -30.25 6.33 1.64
N GLU A 634 -30.33 7.64 1.98
CA GLU A 634 -30.41 8.12 3.38
C GLU A 634 -31.56 7.45 4.19
N LYS A 635 -32.74 7.32 3.59
CA LYS A 635 -33.93 6.77 4.29
C LYS A 635 -33.78 5.29 4.68
N LEU A 636 -32.91 4.58 3.98
CA LEU A 636 -32.72 3.12 4.15
C LEU A 636 -31.39 2.78 4.80
N ASP A 637 -30.51 3.76 5.03
CA ASP A 637 -29.11 3.57 5.43
C ASP A 637 -28.37 2.57 4.53
N LEU A 638 -28.66 2.64 3.21
CA LEU A 638 -28.03 1.80 2.20
C LEU A 638 -27.01 2.61 1.40
N ASP A 639 -25.83 2.04 1.26
CA ASP A 639 -24.75 2.52 0.39
C ASP A 639 -24.59 1.58 -0.79
N MET A 640 -24.72 2.11 -2.03
CA MET A 640 -24.59 1.35 -3.27
C MET A 640 -23.39 1.87 -4.04
N VAL A 641 -22.43 1.02 -4.30
CA VAL A 641 -21.22 1.33 -5.06
C VAL A 641 -21.17 0.48 -6.32
N TYR A 642 -21.18 1.12 -7.47
CA TYR A 642 -20.82 0.51 -8.73
C TYR A 642 -19.42 0.95 -9.11
N SER A 643 -18.59 0.01 -9.61
CA SER A 643 -17.27 0.32 -10.16
C SER A 643 -16.94 -0.54 -11.35
N ALA A 644 -16.14 0.01 -12.25
CA ALA A 644 -15.63 -0.73 -13.39
C ALA A 644 -14.20 -0.31 -13.73
N THR A 645 -13.45 -1.26 -14.26
CA THR A 645 -12.08 -1.05 -14.76
C THR A 645 -11.98 -1.66 -16.16
N ASN A 646 -11.62 -0.82 -17.13
CA ASN A 646 -11.30 -1.25 -18.49
C ASN A 646 -9.80 -1.20 -18.71
N TYR A 647 -9.24 -2.26 -19.25
CA TYR A 647 -7.84 -2.36 -19.64
C TYR A 647 -7.71 -2.44 -21.14
N GLY A 648 -6.75 -1.69 -21.69
CA GLY A 648 -6.33 -1.79 -23.08
C GLY A 648 -5.50 -3.05 -23.36
N PRO A 649 -5.04 -3.23 -24.60
CA PRO A 649 -4.20 -4.36 -24.96
C PRO A 649 -2.92 -4.43 -24.12
N ILE A 650 -2.60 -5.62 -23.67
CA ILE A 650 -1.42 -5.96 -22.85
C ILE A 650 -0.56 -6.90 -23.71
N ARG A 651 0.74 -6.61 -23.84
CA ARG A 651 1.67 -7.52 -24.50
C ARG A 651 1.96 -8.70 -23.56
N LEU A 652 1.84 -9.91 -24.08
CA LEU A 652 1.92 -11.16 -23.33
C LEU A 652 3.18 -11.94 -23.71
N PRO A 653 3.74 -12.74 -22.78
CA PRO A 653 4.82 -13.64 -23.11
C PRO A 653 4.29 -14.77 -24.02
N ILE A 654 4.94 -14.97 -25.15
CA ILE A 654 4.64 -16.05 -26.09
C ILE A 654 5.92 -16.77 -26.46
N LEU A 655 5.79 -18.06 -26.85
CA LEU A 655 6.88 -18.85 -27.38
C LEU A 655 7.10 -18.55 -28.88
N GLU A 656 8.19 -19.01 -29.44
CA GLU A 656 8.40 -18.96 -30.89
C GLU A 656 7.32 -19.82 -31.60
N ASN A 657 6.75 -19.29 -32.69
CA ASN A 657 5.64 -19.89 -33.44
C ASN A 657 4.35 -20.14 -32.64
N ASP A 658 4.20 -19.48 -31.48
CA ASP A 658 3.01 -19.61 -30.64
C ASP A 658 1.74 -19.16 -31.39
N PHE A 659 0.69 -19.96 -31.35
CA PHE A 659 -0.60 -19.61 -31.96
C PHE A 659 -1.41 -18.59 -31.15
N ARG A 660 -1.03 -18.35 -29.90
CA ARG A 660 -1.70 -17.40 -29.02
C ARG A 660 -1.38 -15.96 -29.46
N PRO A 661 -2.34 -15.02 -29.36
CA PRO A 661 -2.10 -13.62 -29.71
C PRO A 661 -1.02 -12.98 -28.84
N GLU A 662 -0.10 -12.21 -29.43
CA GLU A 662 0.92 -11.43 -28.71
C GLU A 662 0.31 -10.37 -27.77
N TYR A 663 -0.92 -9.94 -28.06
CA TYR A 663 -1.63 -8.92 -27.28
C TYR A 663 -2.98 -9.43 -26.82
N SER A 664 -3.33 -9.17 -25.55
CA SER A 664 -4.68 -9.37 -25.06
C SER A 664 -5.69 -8.50 -25.79
N LEU A 665 -6.94 -8.93 -25.84
CA LEU A 665 -8.04 -8.05 -26.20
C LEU A 665 -8.30 -7.05 -25.05
N PRO A 666 -8.81 -5.83 -25.35
CA PRO A 666 -9.31 -4.95 -24.30
C PRO A 666 -10.46 -5.63 -23.54
N TYR A 667 -10.50 -5.45 -22.22
CA TYR A 667 -11.53 -6.04 -21.38
C TYR A 667 -11.97 -5.14 -20.25
N THR A 668 -13.15 -5.41 -19.69
CA THR A 668 -13.72 -4.62 -18.60
C THR A 668 -14.21 -5.54 -17.48
N ILE A 669 -13.83 -5.21 -16.25
CA ILE A 669 -14.32 -5.86 -15.04
C ILE A 669 -15.31 -4.92 -14.35
N HIS A 670 -16.51 -5.39 -14.09
CA HIS A 670 -17.58 -4.64 -13.46
C HIS A 670 -17.90 -5.20 -12.07
N ASN A 671 -18.11 -4.34 -11.08
CA ASN A 671 -18.45 -4.73 -9.72
C ASN A 671 -19.61 -3.87 -9.19
N LEU A 672 -20.43 -4.48 -8.34
CA LEU A 672 -21.52 -3.82 -7.63
C LEU A 672 -21.48 -4.23 -6.16
N LYS A 673 -21.63 -3.29 -5.24
CA LYS A 673 -21.75 -3.54 -3.80
C LYS A 673 -22.94 -2.79 -3.24
N VAL A 674 -23.70 -3.42 -2.40
CA VAL A 674 -24.75 -2.80 -1.58
C VAL A 674 -24.46 -3.10 -0.13
N SER A 675 -24.36 -2.07 0.70
CA SER A 675 -24.12 -2.21 2.14
C SER A 675 -25.21 -1.53 2.94
N LYS A 676 -25.53 -2.10 4.08
CA LYS A 676 -26.47 -1.54 5.06
C LYS A 676 -25.78 -1.38 6.40
N ASN A 677 -25.83 -0.16 6.93
CA ASN A 677 -25.35 0.16 8.25
C ASN A 677 -26.52 0.12 9.23
N TYR A 678 -26.30 -0.44 10.43
CA TYR A 678 -27.26 -0.52 11.50
C TYR A 678 -26.78 0.32 12.69
N ASN A 679 -27.72 0.93 13.44
CA ASN A 679 -27.40 1.83 14.55
C ASN A 679 -26.69 1.17 15.75
N ASN A 680 -26.54 -0.14 15.76
CA ASN A 680 -25.89 -0.93 16.82
C ASN A 680 -24.47 -1.39 16.47
N GLY A 681 -23.80 -0.74 15.53
CA GLY A 681 -22.42 -1.04 15.13
C GLY A 681 -22.27 -2.17 14.11
N TRP A 682 -23.37 -2.79 13.67
CA TRP A 682 -23.34 -3.78 12.61
C TRP A 682 -23.40 -3.15 11.23
N THR A 683 -22.69 -3.74 10.29
CA THR A 683 -22.81 -3.47 8.86
C THR A 683 -22.90 -4.80 8.13
N THR A 684 -23.81 -4.90 7.18
CA THR A 684 -23.90 -6.05 6.27
C THR A 684 -23.72 -5.58 4.84
N PHE A 685 -23.12 -6.40 3.98
CA PHE A 685 -23.05 -6.09 2.57
C PHE A 685 -23.20 -7.32 1.69
N LEU A 686 -23.70 -7.07 0.49
CA LEU A 686 -23.67 -8.01 -0.63
C LEU A 686 -22.90 -7.36 -1.77
N SER A 687 -21.96 -8.08 -2.36
CA SER A 687 -21.20 -7.62 -3.50
C SER A 687 -21.22 -8.66 -4.62
N LEU A 688 -21.28 -8.16 -5.83
CA LEU A 688 -21.18 -8.91 -7.06
C LEU A 688 -19.92 -8.44 -7.78
N ARG A 689 -18.87 -9.26 -7.76
CA ARG A 689 -17.60 -9.00 -8.45
C ARG A 689 -17.61 -9.61 -9.82
N ASN A 690 -17.02 -8.93 -10.81
CA ASN A 690 -16.92 -9.38 -12.19
C ASN A 690 -18.25 -9.88 -12.74
N PHE A 691 -19.34 -9.09 -12.59
CA PHE A 691 -20.68 -9.56 -12.92
C PHE A 691 -20.91 -9.75 -14.43
N THR A 692 -20.00 -9.28 -15.27
CA THR A 692 -19.97 -9.60 -16.71
C THR A 692 -19.29 -10.93 -17.02
N ASN A 693 -18.77 -11.62 -16.00
CA ASN A 693 -18.15 -12.93 -16.08
C ASN A 693 -16.97 -12.98 -17.07
N PHE A 694 -16.16 -11.91 -17.11
CA PHE A 694 -14.98 -11.90 -17.96
C PHE A 694 -13.90 -12.82 -17.38
N THR A 695 -13.32 -13.70 -18.23
CA THR A 695 -12.14 -14.52 -17.90
C THR A 695 -11.18 -14.53 -19.09
N PRO A 696 -9.88 -14.77 -18.89
CA PRO A 696 -8.94 -15.05 -19.97
C PRO A 696 -9.39 -16.27 -20.80
N PRO A 697 -8.86 -16.43 -22.03
CA PRO A 697 -9.18 -17.58 -22.86
C PRO A 697 -8.72 -18.90 -22.25
N LYS A 698 -9.42 -19.99 -22.58
CA LYS A 698 -9.11 -21.37 -22.18
C LYS A 698 -7.67 -21.81 -22.54
N TYR A 699 -7.13 -21.31 -23.67
CA TYR A 699 -5.77 -21.62 -24.12
C TYR A 699 -4.66 -20.85 -23.40
N SER A 700 -4.94 -20.16 -22.31
CA SER A 700 -3.94 -19.39 -21.56
C SER A 700 -2.85 -20.31 -20.96
N ILE A 701 -3.21 -21.53 -20.57
CA ILE A 701 -2.23 -22.55 -20.21
C ILE A 701 -1.95 -23.40 -21.45
N LEU A 702 -0.71 -23.29 -21.96
CA LEU A 702 -0.26 -24.09 -23.10
C LEU A 702 0.12 -25.48 -22.63
N ARG A 703 -0.29 -26.54 -23.36
CA ARG A 703 -0.02 -27.94 -23.05
C ARG A 703 -0.47 -28.37 -21.65
N ALA A 704 -1.64 -27.88 -21.20
CA ALA A 704 -2.22 -28.30 -19.91
C ALA A 704 -2.37 -29.82 -19.76
N ASN A 705 -2.45 -30.56 -20.88
CA ASN A 705 -2.53 -32.04 -20.90
C ASN A 705 -1.19 -32.75 -20.69
N ASP A 706 -0.06 -32.06 -20.80
CA ASP A 706 1.29 -32.61 -20.60
C ASP A 706 2.21 -31.62 -19.83
N PRO A 707 1.86 -31.26 -18.58
CA PRO A 707 2.53 -30.20 -17.85
C PRO A 707 3.93 -30.58 -17.36
N PHE A 708 4.34 -31.84 -17.49
CA PHE A 708 5.70 -32.30 -17.20
C PHE A 708 6.57 -32.44 -18.47
N ASP A 709 6.07 -32.02 -19.63
CA ASP A 709 6.77 -32.05 -20.92
C ASP A 709 7.30 -33.44 -21.32
N GLN A 710 6.57 -34.49 -20.95
CA GLN A 710 6.98 -35.87 -21.23
C GLN A 710 6.92 -36.22 -22.72
N ASN A 711 6.02 -35.55 -23.47
CA ASN A 711 5.75 -35.79 -24.89
C ASN A 711 6.02 -34.55 -25.76
N VAL A 712 7.03 -33.75 -25.44
CA VAL A 712 7.38 -32.53 -26.19
C VAL A 712 7.71 -32.86 -27.65
N ASN A 713 8.42 -33.95 -27.89
CA ASN A 713 8.88 -34.36 -29.22
C ASN A 713 7.87 -35.23 -29.99
N ASP A 714 6.59 -35.25 -29.61
CA ASP A 714 5.55 -35.97 -30.33
C ASP A 714 5.18 -35.25 -31.65
N PRO A 715 5.58 -35.77 -32.81
CA PRO A 715 5.38 -35.05 -34.07
C PRO A 715 3.91 -35.02 -34.55
N ILE A 716 3.03 -35.76 -33.90
CA ILE A 716 1.59 -35.83 -34.26
C ILE A 716 0.81 -34.85 -33.37
N ASN A 717 1.04 -34.90 -32.02
CA ASN A 717 0.25 -34.13 -31.09
C ASN A 717 0.94 -32.83 -30.69
N ASN A 718 2.23 -32.64 -31.00
CA ASN A 718 3.00 -31.45 -30.72
C ASN A 718 4.01 -31.16 -31.85
N PRO A 719 3.57 -30.93 -33.09
CA PRO A 719 4.46 -30.78 -34.24
C PRO A 719 5.42 -29.58 -34.12
N GLU A 720 5.02 -28.54 -33.39
CA GLU A 720 5.81 -27.31 -33.18
C GLU A 720 6.77 -27.44 -31.97
N GLY A 721 6.71 -28.53 -31.20
CA GLY A 721 7.59 -28.77 -30.07
C GLY A 721 7.37 -27.85 -28.86
N PHE A 722 6.17 -27.33 -28.69
CA PHE A 722 5.85 -26.44 -27.54
C PHE A 722 6.11 -27.14 -26.20
N THR A 723 6.58 -26.37 -25.23
CA THR A 723 6.68 -26.77 -23.83
C THR A 723 5.46 -26.28 -23.05
N PHE A 724 5.26 -26.82 -21.83
CA PHE A 724 4.25 -26.32 -20.89
C PHE A 724 4.53 -24.85 -20.54
N ASP A 725 3.49 -24.00 -20.63
CA ASP A 725 3.61 -22.57 -20.30
C ASP A 725 2.34 -22.05 -19.63
N ALA A 726 2.50 -21.57 -18.39
CA ALA A 726 1.48 -20.96 -17.56
C ALA A 726 1.69 -19.43 -17.38
N SER A 727 2.58 -18.81 -18.15
CA SER A 727 2.92 -17.39 -18.02
C SER A 727 2.01 -16.44 -18.80
N TYR A 728 1.16 -16.98 -19.69
CA TYR A 728 0.23 -16.19 -20.52
C TYR A 728 -0.99 -15.75 -19.70
N MET A 729 -0.78 -14.84 -18.72
CA MET A 729 -1.84 -14.39 -17.83
C MET A 729 -1.90 -12.86 -17.75
N TYR A 730 -3.10 -12.29 -17.91
CA TYR A 730 -3.33 -10.85 -17.87
C TYR A 730 -4.55 -10.42 -17.05
N ALA A 731 -5.40 -11.37 -16.65
CA ALA A 731 -6.53 -11.18 -15.76
C ALA A 731 -6.79 -12.47 -14.96
N SER A 732 -7.56 -12.38 -13.88
CA SER A 732 -7.95 -13.53 -13.08
C SER A 732 -8.91 -14.45 -13.85
N PHE A 733 -8.77 -15.75 -13.71
CA PHE A 733 -9.75 -16.74 -14.16
C PHE A 733 -10.99 -16.81 -13.26
N GLN A 734 -10.97 -16.12 -12.11
CA GLN A 734 -12.16 -16.00 -11.28
C GLN A 734 -13.23 -15.21 -12.04
N GLY A 735 -14.24 -15.89 -12.53
CA GLY A 735 -15.39 -15.31 -13.17
C GLY A 735 -16.28 -14.52 -12.20
N ILE A 736 -17.60 -14.58 -12.41
CA ILE A 736 -18.57 -13.95 -11.52
C ILE A 736 -18.44 -14.49 -10.09
N ASN A 737 -18.43 -13.58 -9.09
CA ASN A 737 -18.26 -13.94 -7.69
C ASN A 737 -19.19 -13.10 -6.79
N PHE A 738 -20.08 -13.77 -6.06
CA PHE A 738 -20.93 -13.17 -5.05
C PHE A 738 -20.19 -13.19 -3.71
N VAL A 739 -20.16 -12.05 -3.01
CA VAL A 739 -19.55 -11.95 -1.68
C VAL A 739 -20.57 -11.38 -0.71
N PHE A 740 -20.83 -12.12 0.36
CA PHE A 740 -21.59 -11.65 1.51
C PHE A 740 -20.63 -11.34 2.66
N GLY A 741 -20.82 -10.21 3.31
CA GLY A 741 -20.00 -9.83 4.47
C GLY A 741 -20.78 -9.20 5.59
N VAL A 742 -20.24 -9.36 6.78
CA VAL A 742 -20.76 -8.80 8.03
C VAL A 742 -19.61 -8.18 8.80
N SER A 743 -19.77 -6.94 9.21
CA SER A 743 -18.82 -6.23 10.07
C SER A 743 -19.52 -5.78 11.36
N PHE A 744 -18.77 -5.81 12.45
CA PHE A 744 -19.22 -5.31 13.75
C PHE A 744 -18.12 -4.45 14.38
N VAL A 745 -18.50 -3.30 14.91
CA VAL A 745 -17.60 -2.36 15.59
C VAL A 745 -18.21 -1.98 16.94
N PHE A 746 -17.40 -2.19 18.03
CA PHE A 746 -17.79 -1.94 19.42
C PHE A 746 -16.85 -0.95 20.10
#